data_5efbd41161b2318e1eafc94fd855533e
#
_entry.id   5efbd41161b2318e1eafc94fd855533e
#
_cell.length_a   1.000
_cell.length_b   1.000
_cell.length_c   1.000
_cell.angle_alpha   90.00
_cell.angle_beta   90.00
_cell.angle_gamma   90.00
#
_symmetry.space_group_name_H-M   'P 1'
#
loop_
_entity.id
_entity.type
_entity.pdbx_description
1 polymer ?
#
loop_
_entity_poly.entity_id
_entity_poly.type
_entity_poly.pdbx_seq_one_letter_code
_entity_poly.pdbx_strand_id
1 'polypeptide(L)'
;MSARAGSAGQVILQSLKLNNFKGDIHLVGRSTEPIDGRPVLKSPDELPEGVDLAVFTLPAAGVHEAIEACARRKVGSAMIFAAGFAEVGDQTTQDAVTATARAAGLAVVGPNCLGMTNNVDGMWLHMLFAREARRNVEGGVAFVGQSGGLLGHFQRAADGLGLPLSYVISTGNEAGLEGTDFVEFLAEDRSTRVIALYCEQIRRPAEFLAACRRARAAGKPIVLMQAGRGAKARKAALSHTGALIGDFATMRTQVEDAGAIVAYTMDEMMDLVQILVRYPEPPSKGPGILTASGAYVGLTNDFAEEVGLELPELEPATLKRVGEVLPAYGNYGNPLDVTAGFAPDALSVAAKALLDDPNTGMLFLSFPINAARPVESFNKGMVGSTKPKVMVALGDTWPLGPDVMEAVRESPAVFSRSSDRMMRAIALYTRYGRLLARPLATMPPEPIQGLPKLGKGAQPEWLGKKVLAAAGIRVPDGELARTADEAIMVAKRIGYPVVLKAQAAALSHKTEAGGVILNLADESAVRAAWDTLVENVKRAAPGIALDGALVEKMSPKGIELMVGAKRDPGWGTVLLLGLGGIWVEALGDVKLLPVGADERQIVETLHKLRTAKLLAGFRGAPPADIAAVAQVVMAIGRLMQTVPELTEIDVNPLMVHAKGQGATALDALIVA
;
A
#
# COMPACT_ATOMS: atom_id res chain seq x y z
N MET A 1 -34.34 -23.51 -8.32
CA MET A 1 -35.20 -22.43 -7.81
C MET A 1 -36.20 -22.97 -6.82
N SER A 2 -36.49 -22.28 -5.72
CA SER A 2 -37.49 -22.63 -4.71
C SER A 2 -38.69 -21.69 -4.82
N ALA A 3 -39.92 -22.24 -4.75
CA ALA A 3 -41.16 -21.44 -4.70
C ALA A 3 -41.37 -20.75 -3.32
N ARG A 4 -40.52 -21.08 -2.30
CA ARG A 4 -40.65 -20.51 -0.94
C ARG A 4 -40.37 -19.01 -0.97
N ALA A 5 -41.32 -18.22 -0.46
CA ALA A 5 -41.18 -16.78 -0.30
C ALA A 5 -39.90 -16.44 0.56
N GLY A 6 -39.15 -15.42 0.14
CA GLY A 6 -37.91 -15.00 0.81
C GLY A 6 -36.71 -15.91 0.59
N SER A 7 -36.80 -16.94 -0.27
CA SER A 7 -35.60 -17.68 -0.71
C SER A 7 -34.71 -16.80 -1.59
N ALA A 8 -33.39 -17.04 -1.55
CA ALA A 8 -32.43 -16.25 -2.34
C ALA A 8 -32.83 -16.13 -3.82
N GLY A 9 -33.28 -17.21 -4.45
CA GLY A 9 -33.76 -17.18 -5.82
C GLY A 9 -34.97 -16.27 -6.03
N GLN A 10 -35.94 -16.25 -5.09
CA GLN A 10 -37.09 -15.34 -5.14
C GLN A 10 -36.67 -13.87 -4.99
N VAL A 11 -35.75 -13.60 -4.07
CA VAL A 11 -35.20 -12.23 -3.86
C VAL A 11 -34.54 -11.72 -5.15
N ILE A 12 -33.74 -12.55 -5.80
CA ILE A 12 -33.08 -12.19 -7.07
C ILE A 12 -34.11 -11.96 -8.18
N LEU A 13 -35.09 -12.85 -8.32
CA LEU A 13 -36.14 -12.70 -9.33
C LEU A 13 -36.96 -11.42 -9.11
N GLN A 14 -37.27 -11.09 -7.84
CA GLN A 14 -37.91 -9.84 -7.48
C GLN A 14 -37.05 -8.63 -7.85
N SER A 15 -35.74 -8.69 -7.58
CA SER A 15 -34.79 -7.61 -7.95
C SER A 15 -34.72 -7.39 -9.43
N LEU A 16 -34.62 -8.45 -10.22
CA LEU A 16 -34.63 -8.37 -11.70
C LEU A 16 -35.92 -7.74 -12.23
N LYS A 17 -37.05 -8.07 -11.62
CA LYS A 17 -38.38 -7.51 -11.96
C LYS A 17 -38.45 -6.01 -11.60
N LEU A 18 -38.04 -5.62 -10.37
CA LEU A 18 -38.02 -4.22 -9.94
C LEU A 18 -37.12 -3.35 -10.84
N ASN A 19 -36.05 -3.93 -11.35
CA ASN A 19 -35.09 -3.24 -12.21
C ASN A 19 -35.43 -3.39 -13.71
N ASN A 20 -36.59 -3.96 -14.04
CA ASN A 20 -37.06 -4.10 -15.43
C ASN A 20 -36.01 -4.76 -16.33
N PHE A 21 -35.39 -5.85 -15.83
CA PHE A 21 -34.39 -6.62 -16.57
C PHE A 21 -35.00 -7.14 -17.89
N LYS A 22 -34.29 -6.98 -18.98
CA LYS A 22 -34.78 -7.27 -20.33
C LYS A 22 -34.31 -8.59 -20.92
N GLY A 23 -33.33 -9.24 -20.27
CA GLY A 23 -32.81 -10.54 -20.71
C GLY A 23 -33.77 -11.68 -20.40
N ASP A 24 -33.52 -12.80 -21.04
CA ASP A 24 -34.25 -14.04 -20.78
C ASP A 24 -33.88 -14.62 -19.41
N ILE A 25 -34.90 -15.10 -18.69
CA ILE A 25 -34.72 -15.71 -17.37
C ILE A 25 -35.25 -17.15 -17.42
N HIS A 26 -34.35 -18.10 -17.27
CA HIS A 26 -34.63 -19.53 -17.16
C HIS A 26 -34.57 -19.97 -15.71
N LEU A 27 -35.62 -20.65 -15.24
CA LEU A 27 -35.68 -21.14 -13.87
C LEU A 27 -35.41 -22.64 -13.86
N VAL A 28 -34.44 -23.08 -13.01
CA VAL A 28 -34.13 -24.51 -12.83
C VAL A 28 -34.41 -24.89 -11.38
N GLY A 29 -35.12 -26.00 -11.13
CA GLY A 29 -35.43 -26.44 -9.78
C GLY A 29 -36.46 -27.57 -9.70
N ARG A 30 -36.90 -27.85 -8.45
CA ARG A 30 -37.80 -28.97 -8.16
C ARG A 30 -39.27 -28.61 -8.22
N SER A 31 -39.65 -27.33 -8.39
CA SER A 31 -41.06 -26.93 -8.49
C SER A 31 -41.70 -27.54 -9.73
N THR A 32 -42.90 -28.05 -9.56
CA THR A 32 -43.76 -28.50 -10.69
C THR A 32 -44.66 -27.38 -11.21
N GLU A 33 -44.87 -26.36 -10.39
CA GLU A 33 -45.66 -25.20 -10.74
C GLU A 33 -44.80 -24.08 -11.28
N PRO A 34 -45.29 -23.31 -12.24
CA PRO A 34 -44.60 -22.11 -12.71
C PRO A 34 -44.34 -21.12 -11.57
N ILE A 35 -43.21 -20.41 -11.62
CA ILE A 35 -42.87 -19.37 -10.68
C ILE A 35 -42.89 -18.04 -11.42
N ASP A 36 -43.68 -17.07 -10.96
CA ASP A 36 -43.88 -15.76 -11.62
C ASP A 36 -44.25 -15.92 -13.13
N GLY A 37 -45.10 -16.91 -13.44
CA GLY A 37 -45.54 -17.24 -14.80
C GLY A 37 -44.50 -17.95 -15.67
N ARG A 38 -43.30 -18.26 -15.16
CA ARG A 38 -42.22 -18.93 -15.89
C ARG A 38 -42.19 -20.42 -15.59
N PRO A 39 -42.01 -21.29 -16.58
CA PRO A 39 -41.81 -22.71 -16.35
C PRO A 39 -40.51 -22.96 -15.59
N VAL A 40 -40.49 -24.03 -14.79
CA VAL A 40 -39.28 -24.45 -14.03
C VAL A 40 -38.74 -25.71 -14.70
N LEU A 41 -37.54 -25.60 -15.29
CA LEU A 41 -36.78 -26.72 -15.85
C LEU A 41 -36.33 -27.67 -14.71
N LYS A 42 -36.27 -28.95 -14.99
CA LYS A 42 -35.91 -29.96 -13.98
C LYS A 42 -34.42 -30.14 -13.79
N SER A 43 -33.65 -29.86 -14.84
CA SER A 43 -32.19 -29.98 -14.86
C SER A 43 -31.54 -28.78 -15.57
N PRO A 44 -30.33 -28.37 -15.20
CA PRO A 44 -29.56 -27.43 -16.02
C PRO A 44 -29.29 -27.94 -17.45
N ASP A 45 -29.33 -29.26 -17.69
CA ASP A 45 -29.17 -29.83 -19.04
C ASP A 45 -30.33 -29.46 -20.00
N GLU A 46 -31.44 -28.99 -19.45
CA GLU A 46 -32.58 -28.48 -20.27
C GLU A 46 -32.42 -27.00 -20.66
N LEU A 47 -31.39 -26.31 -20.16
CA LEU A 47 -31.11 -24.91 -20.53
C LEU A 47 -30.80 -24.79 -22.04
N PRO A 48 -31.12 -23.67 -22.67
CA PRO A 48 -30.52 -23.35 -23.98
C PRO A 48 -29.00 -23.28 -23.89
N GLU A 49 -28.33 -23.54 -25.03
CA GLU A 49 -26.89 -23.37 -25.08
C GLU A 49 -26.48 -21.88 -25.01
N GLY A 50 -25.36 -21.59 -24.38
CA GLY A 50 -24.76 -20.25 -24.38
C GLY A 50 -25.48 -19.25 -23.48
N VAL A 51 -26.10 -19.70 -22.38
CA VAL A 51 -26.64 -18.79 -21.35
C VAL A 51 -25.47 -18.00 -20.75
N ASP A 52 -25.60 -16.68 -20.65
CA ASP A 52 -24.51 -15.80 -20.19
C ASP A 52 -24.12 -16.04 -18.71
N LEU A 53 -25.15 -16.20 -17.84
CA LEU A 53 -24.93 -16.30 -16.39
C LEU A 53 -25.88 -17.30 -15.75
N ALA A 54 -25.35 -18.27 -15.02
CA ALA A 54 -26.08 -19.14 -14.10
C ALA A 54 -25.90 -18.66 -12.64
N VAL A 55 -27.00 -18.46 -11.92
CA VAL A 55 -27.00 -18.04 -10.52
C VAL A 55 -27.40 -19.22 -9.62
N PHE A 56 -26.46 -19.68 -8.78
CA PHE A 56 -26.63 -20.88 -7.96
C PHE A 56 -27.12 -20.54 -6.56
N THR A 57 -28.38 -20.93 -6.28
CA THR A 57 -29.04 -20.79 -4.97
C THR A 57 -29.32 -22.16 -4.35
N LEU A 58 -28.38 -23.11 -4.49
CA LEU A 58 -28.46 -24.50 -4.03
C LEU A 58 -27.37 -24.78 -2.97
N PRO A 59 -27.52 -25.84 -2.15
CA PRO A 59 -26.48 -26.23 -1.19
C PRO A 59 -25.18 -26.65 -1.88
N ALA A 60 -24.04 -26.53 -1.17
CA ALA A 60 -22.71 -26.84 -1.68
C ALA A 60 -22.60 -28.22 -2.35
N ALA A 61 -23.23 -29.25 -1.77
CA ALA A 61 -23.21 -30.62 -2.29
C ALA A 61 -23.75 -30.77 -3.73
N GLY A 62 -24.59 -29.84 -4.20
CA GLY A 62 -25.14 -29.89 -5.57
C GLY A 62 -24.39 -28.98 -6.56
N VAL A 63 -23.41 -28.21 -6.11
CA VAL A 63 -22.77 -27.20 -6.94
C VAL A 63 -21.91 -27.82 -8.05
N HIS A 64 -21.13 -28.85 -7.72
CA HIS A 64 -20.24 -29.47 -8.70
C HIS A 64 -21.01 -30.08 -9.88
N GLU A 65 -22.06 -30.85 -9.59
CA GLU A 65 -22.95 -31.43 -10.62
C GLU A 65 -23.60 -30.33 -11.50
N ALA A 66 -24.02 -29.22 -10.87
CA ALA A 66 -24.62 -28.10 -11.59
C ALA A 66 -23.60 -27.37 -12.49
N ILE A 67 -22.32 -27.25 -12.05
CA ILE A 67 -21.24 -26.72 -12.88
C ILE A 67 -20.96 -27.61 -14.09
N GLU A 68 -20.93 -28.93 -13.91
CA GLU A 68 -20.76 -29.88 -15.00
C GLU A 68 -21.89 -29.77 -16.04
N ALA A 69 -23.14 -29.64 -15.58
CA ALA A 69 -24.28 -29.46 -16.48
C ALA A 69 -24.20 -28.10 -17.21
N CYS A 70 -23.84 -27.02 -16.51
CA CYS A 70 -23.61 -25.72 -17.14
C CYS A 70 -22.48 -25.77 -18.18
N ALA A 71 -21.39 -26.48 -17.89
CA ALA A 71 -20.30 -26.69 -18.84
C ALA A 71 -20.77 -27.41 -20.12
N ARG A 72 -21.59 -28.47 -19.99
CA ARG A 72 -22.19 -29.15 -21.16
C ARG A 72 -23.06 -28.23 -22.01
N ARG A 73 -23.74 -27.26 -21.37
CA ARG A 73 -24.60 -26.26 -22.02
C ARG A 73 -23.85 -25.00 -22.45
N LYS A 74 -22.53 -24.96 -22.35
CA LYS A 74 -21.67 -23.81 -22.74
C LYS A 74 -22.10 -22.50 -22.05
N VAL A 75 -22.51 -22.58 -20.80
CA VAL A 75 -22.83 -21.40 -20.00
C VAL A 75 -21.56 -20.55 -19.82
N GLY A 76 -21.66 -19.23 -20.03
CA GLY A 76 -20.49 -18.34 -20.01
C GLY A 76 -19.93 -18.09 -18.61
N SER A 77 -20.81 -17.97 -17.61
CA SER A 77 -20.40 -17.65 -16.24
C SER A 77 -21.34 -18.24 -15.19
N ALA A 78 -20.84 -18.39 -13.95
CA ALA A 78 -21.60 -18.84 -12.81
C ALA A 78 -21.33 -17.98 -11.57
N MET A 79 -22.39 -17.67 -10.81
CA MET A 79 -22.32 -17.03 -9.52
C MET A 79 -22.80 -18.00 -8.44
N ILE A 80 -21.96 -18.31 -7.45
CA ILE A 80 -22.21 -19.36 -6.47
C ILE A 80 -22.33 -18.74 -5.07
N PHE A 81 -23.56 -18.68 -4.56
CA PHE A 81 -23.82 -18.16 -3.21
C PHE A 81 -23.49 -19.16 -2.09
N ALA A 82 -23.55 -20.47 -2.39
CA ALA A 82 -23.36 -21.51 -1.41
C ALA A 82 -22.06 -21.34 -0.64
N ALA A 83 -22.13 -21.45 0.69
CA ALA A 83 -21.02 -21.69 1.60
C ALA A 83 -20.86 -23.19 1.85
N GLY A 84 -19.74 -23.62 2.44
CA GLY A 84 -19.42 -25.01 2.72
C GLY A 84 -18.27 -25.54 1.85
N PHE A 85 -17.30 -24.71 1.53
CA PHE A 85 -16.12 -25.00 0.72
C PHE A 85 -14.81 -24.71 1.50
N ALA A 86 -13.84 -24.06 0.91
CA ALA A 86 -12.54 -23.79 1.54
C ALA A 86 -12.64 -23.06 2.89
N GLU A 87 -13.63 -22.20 3.09
CA GLU A 87 -13.85 -21.46 4.35
C GLU A 87 -14.23 -22.35 5.54
N VAL A 88 -14.70 -23.58 5.27
CA VAL A 88 -14.94 -24.61 6.31
C VAL A 88 -13.91 -25.74 6.24
N GLY A 89 -12.85 -25.58 5.44
CA GLY A 89 -11.76 -26.56 5.27
C GLY A 89 -11.95 -27.55 4.13
N ASP A 90 -13.05 -27.49 3.35
CA ASP A 90 -13.26 -28.35 2.18
C ASP A 90 -12.66 -27.74 0.90
N GLN A 91 -11.34 -27.66 0.88
CA GLN A 91 -10.56 -27.20 -0.28
C GLN A 91 -10.73 -28.16 -1.48
N THR A 92 -10.86 -29.45 -1.23
CA THR A 92 -10.96 -30.49 -2.28
C THR A 92 -12.19 -30.28 -3.16
N THR A 93 -13.34 -30.03 -2.56
CA THR A 93 -14.59 -29.75 -3.32
C THR A 93 -14.48 -28.44 -4.08
N GLN A 94 -13.89 -27.40 -3.49
CA GLN A 94 -13.66 -26.14 -4.18
C GLN A 94 -12.74 -26.32 -5.39
N ASP A 95 -11.63 -27.05 -5.25
CA ASP A 95 -10.69 -27.31 -6.33
C ASP A 95 -11.33 -28.10 -7.49
N ALA A 96 -12.19 -29.06 -7.18
CA ALA A 96 -12.94 -29.81 -8.20
C ALA A 96 -13.87 -28.89 -9.02
N VAL A 97 -14.63 -28.00 -8.34
CA VAL A 97 -15.47 -26.99 -8.99
C VAL A 97 -14.63 -26.08 -9.87
N THR A 98 -13.50 -25.59 -9.35
CA THR A 98 -12.56 -24.71 -10.08
C THR A 98 -12.01 -25.39 -11.33
N ALA A 99 -11.56 -26.63 -11.20
CA ALA A 99 -10.98 -27.40 -12.31
C ALA A 99 -12.00 -27.62 -13.43
N THR A 100 -13.22 -28.04 -13.09
CA THR A 100 -14.32 -28.26 -14.06
C THR A 100 -14.70 -26.98 -14.78
N ALA A 101 -14.88 -25.89 -14.04
CA ALA A 101 -15.22 -24.59 -14.61
C ALA A 101 -14.13 -24.08 -15.56
N ARG A 102 -12.86 -24.15 -15.13
CA ARG A 102 -11.70 -23.74 -15.95
C ARG A 102 -11.58 -24.56 -17.24
N ALA A 103 -11.75 -25.88 -17.16
CA ALA A 103 -11.70 -26.75 -18.34
C ALA A 103 -12.78 -26.42 -19.37
N ALA A 104 -13.93 -25.91 -18.91
CA ALA A 104 -15.04 -25.51 -19.77
C ALA A 104 -14.98 -24.04 -20.22
N GLY A 105 -14.03 -23.25 -19.78
CA GLY A 105 -13.98 -21.80 -20.01
C GLY A 105 -15.09 -21.02 -19.30
N LEU A 106 -15.70 -21.58 -18.24
CA LEU A 106 -16.79 -21.01 -17.47
C LEU A 106 -16.23 -20.12 -16.35
N ALA A 107 -16.54 -18.82 -16.42
CA ALA A 107 -16.11 -17.87 -15.39
C ALA A 107 -16.93 -18.05 -14.10
N VAL A 108 -16.26 -18.13 -12.94
CA VAL A 108 -16.94 -18.38 -11.65
C VAL A 108 -16.71 -17.21 -10.69
N VAL A 109 -17.79 -16.70 -10.08
CA VAL A 109 -17.79 -15.76 -8.95
C VAL A 109 -18.23 -16.50 -7.69
N GLY A 110 -17.48 -16.40 -6.63
CA GLY A 110 -17.71 -17.16 -5.39
C GLY A 110 -16.81 -18.41 -5.32
N PRO A 111 -17.22 -19.49 -4.63
CA PRO A 111 -18.41 -19.63 -3.79
C PRO A 111 -18.40 -18.74 -2.54
N ASN A 112 -19.39 -18.89 -1.67
CA ASN A 112 -19.51 -18.13 -0.42
C ASN A 112 -19.54 -16.61 -0.65
N CYS A 113 -20.28 -16.13 -1.66
CA CYS A 113 -20.43 -14.72 -1.96
C CYS A 113 -21.87 -14.25 -1.67
N LEU A 114 -22.05 -12.92 -1.52
CA LEU A 114 -23.39 -12.31 -1.40
C LEU A 114 -23.96 -11.82 -2.73
N GLY A 115 -23.20 -11.96 -3.80
CA GLY A 115 -23.60 -11.57 -5.14
C GLY A 115 -22.99 -10.25 -5.61
N MET A 116 -23.64 -9.63 -6.58
CA MET A 116 -23.19 -8.36 -7.14
C MET A 116 -24.35 -7.45 -7.51
N THR A 117 -24.08 -6.15 -7.50
CA THR A 117 -24.96 -5.15 -8.09
C THR A 117 -24.22 -4.41 -9.20
N ASN A 118 -24.85 -4.34 -10.36
CA ASN A 118 -24.43 -3.52 -11.49
C ASN A 118 -25.46 -2.40 -11.65
N ASN A 119 -25.13 -1.22 -11.13
CA ASN A 119 -26.01 -0.06 -11.21
C ASN A 119 -25.94 0.65 -12.57
N VAL A 120 -24.97 0.29 -13.41
CA VAL A 120 -24.84 0.84 -14.76
C VAL A 120 -25.97 0.31 -15.64
N ASP A 121 -26.16 -1.01 -15.63
CA ASP A 121 -27.17 -1.70 -16.44
C ASP A 121 -28.47 -2.01 -15.67
N GLY A 122 -28.50 -1.75 -14.36
CA GLY A 122 -29.65 -2.03 -13.52
C GLY A 122 -29.82 -3.50 -13.17
N MET A 123 -28.72 -4.25 -13.04
CA MET A 123 -28.74 -5.66 -12.67
C MET A 123 -28.35 -5.83 -11.20
N TRP A 124 -29.32 -6.32 -10.39
CA TRP A 124 -29.13 -6.49 -8.96
C TRP A 124 -29.27 -7.97 -8.59
N LEU A 125 -28.13 -8.65 -8.41
CA LEU A 125 -28.04 -10.07 -8.08
C LEU A 125 -27.56 -10.26 -6.64
N HIS A 126 -28.35 -9.79 -5.68
CA HIS A 126 -28.05 -9.87 -4.26
C HIS A 126 -29.01 -10.83 -3.55
N MET A 127 -28.48 -11.75 -2.71
CA MET A 127 -29.28 -12.84 -2.15
C MET A 127 -30.13 -12.46 -0.93
N LEU A 128 -29.88 -11.33 -0.25
CA LEU A 128 -30.52 -10.99 1.01
C LEU A 128 -31.73 -10.05 0.87
N PHE A 129 -31.71 -9.14 -0.07
CA PHE A 129 -32.79 -8.15 -0.26
C PHE A 129 -32.88 -7.68 -1.71
N ALA A 130 -34.11 -7.41 -2.13
CA ALA A 130 -34.39 -6.80 -3.42
C ALA A 130 -34.41 -5.27 -3.29
N ARG A 131 -33.84 -4.59 -4.26
CA ARG A 131 -33.79 -3.12 -4.32
C ARG A 131 -33.81 -2.64 -5.77
N GLU A 132 -34.31 -1.44 -5.97
CA GLU A 132 -34.18 -0.71 -7.23
C GLU A 132 -32.75 -0.16 -7.37
N ALA A 133 -32.12 -0.44 -8.51
CA ALA A 133 -30.80 0.06 -8.84
C ALA A 133 -30.86 1.53 -9.27
N ARG A 134 -29.88 2.32 -8.91
CA ARG A 134 -29.66 3.64 -9.51
C ARG A 134 -29.02 3.44 -10.87
N ARG A 135 -29.73 3.76 -11.93
CA ARG A 135 -29.22 3.60 -13.31
C ARG A 135 -28.41 4.80 -13.78
N ASN A 136 -27.64 4.59 -14.85
CA ASN A 136 -26.84 5.64 -15.52
C ASN A 136 -25.84 6.31 -14.59
N VAL A 137 -25.07 5.51 -13.85
CA VAL A 137 -24.00 6.01 -12.99
C VAL A 137 -22.81 6.39 -13.85
N GLU A 138 -22.45 7.66 -13.84
CA GLU A 138 -21.21 8.16 -14.43
C GLU A 138 -20.23 8.57 -13.34
N GLY A 139 -18.97 8.18 -13.48
CA GLY A 139 -17.93 8.53 -12.53
C GLY A 139 -18.15 7.96 -11.13
N GLY A 140 -18.73 6.77 -11.03
CA GLY A 140 -19.10 6.13 -9.78
C GLY A 140 -17.94 5.44 -9.06
N VAL A 141 -18.29 4.86 -7.92
CA VAL A 141 -17.42 4.00 -7.11
C VAL A 141 -17.75 2.55 -7.39
N ALA A 142 -16.77 1.74 -7.74
CA ALA A 142 -16.90 0.30 -7.68
C ALA A 142 -16.32 -0.23 -6.36
N PHE A 143 -17.08 -1.06 -5.67
CA PHE A 143 -16.58 -1.80 -4.51
C PHE A 143 -16.44 -3.28 -4.86
N VAL A 144 -15.25 -3.84 -4.62
CA VAL A 144 -14.95 -5.27 -4.78
C VAL A 144 -14.47 -5.80 -3.44
N GLY A 145 -15.05 -6.91 -2.95
CA GLY A 145 -14.65 -7.42 -1.66
C GLY A 145 -14.87 -8.91 -1.47
N GLN A 146 -13.91 -9.57 -0.82
CA GLN A 146 -13.99 -10.99 -0.45
C GLN A 146 -15.03 -11.23 0.65
N SER A 147 -15.27 -10.24 1.53
CA SER A 147 -16.24 -10.36 2.62
C SER A 147 -17.62 -9.83 2.23
N GLY A 148 -18.60 -10.72 2.21
CA GLY A 148 -19.99 -10.33 1.95
C GLY A 148 -20.57 -9.41 3.03
N GLY A 149 -20.26 -9.63 4.31
CA GLY A 149 -20.72 -8.78 5.41
C GLY A 149 -20.23 -7.34 5.26
N LEU A 150 -18.96 -7.14 4.91
CA LEU A 150 -18.35 -5.83 4.71
C LEU A 150 -18.96 -5.08 3.53
N LEU A 151 -19.31 -5.80 2.46
CA LEU A 151 -19.99 -5.26 1.29
C LEU A 151 -21.29 -4.53 1.66
N GLY A 152 -22.13 -5.15 2.49
CA GLY A 152 -23.38 -4.54 2.94
C GLY A 152 -23.15 -3.28 3.80
N HIS A 153 -22.07 -3.23 4.59
CA HIS A 153 -21.70 -2.03 5.36
C HIS A 153 -21.20 -0.91 4.45
N PHE A 154 -20.32 -1.23 3.50
CA PHE A 154 -19.84 -0.26 2.52
C PHE A 154 -21.01 0.37 1.74
N GLN A 155 -21.92 -0.45 1.25
CA GLN A 155 -23.06 0.03 0.46
C GLN A 155 -23.95 0.99 1.26
N ARG A 156 -24.28 0.65 2.53
CA ARG A 156 -25.08 1.54 3.39
C ARG A 156 -24.34 2.85 3.69
N ALA A 157 -23.05 2.79 3.95
CA ALA A 157 -22.24 3.99 4.20
C ALA A 157 -22.20 4.87 2.95
N ALA A 158 -21.97 4.29 1.77
CA ALA A 158 -21.97 4.99 0.50
C ALA A 158 -23.34 5.64 0.19
N ASP A 159 -24.45 4.93 0.45
CA ASP A 159 -25.82 5.47 0.32
C ASP A 159 -26.04 6.66 1.26
N GLY A 160 -25.60 6.54 2.53
CA GLY A 160 -25.69 7.62 3.52
C GLY A 160 -24.92 8.88 3.13
N LEU A 161 -23.82 8.70 2.40
CA LEU A 161 -22.99 9.79 1.88
C LEU A 161 -23.43 10.28 0.49
N GLY A 162 -24.46 9.66 -0.11
CA GLY A 162 -24.92 9.99 -1.46
C GLY A 162 -23.93 9.66 -2.56
N LEU A 163 -22.98 8.74 -2.32
CA LEU A 163 -21.98 8.35 -3.32
C LEU A 163 -22.62 7.56 -4.48
N PRO A 164 -22.26 7.87 -5.72
CA PRO A 164 -22.70 7.12 -6.88
C PRO A 164 -21.94 5.78 -6.93
N LEU A 165 -22.65 4.66 -6.71
CA LEU A 165 -22.06 3.32 -6.83
C LEU A 165 -22.27 2.80 -8.25
N SER A 166 -21.18 2.46 -8.97
CA SER A 166 -21.24 1.79 -10.28
C SER A 166 -21.44 0.29 -10.10
N TYR A 167 -20.56 -0.36 -9.37
CA TYR A 167 -20.62 -1.80 -9.07
C TYR A 167 -20.39 -2.05 -7.59
N VAL A 168 -21.03 -3.11 -7.07
CA VAL A 168 -20.72 -3.66 -5.75
C VAL A 168 -20.64 -5.17 -5.88
N ILE A 169 -19.45 -5.74 -5.71
CA ILE A 169 -19.13 -7.12 -6.08
C ILE A 169 -18.58 -7.86 -4.85
N SER A 170 -19.23 -8.97 -4.48
CA SER A 170 -18.71 -9.92 -3.48
C SER A 170 -18.05 -11.08 -4.21
N THR A 171 -16.73 -11.22 -4.05
CA THR A 171 -15.96 -12.29 -4.71
C THR A 171 -15.95 -13.60 -3.92
N GLY A 172 -16.25 -13.55 -2.60
CA GLY A 172 -16.25 -14.74 -1.74
C GLY A 172 -14.90 -15.44 -1.68
N ASN A 173 -14.91 -16.77 -1.84
CA ASN A 173 -13.70 -17.60 -1.79
C ASN A 173 -12.79 -17.49 -3.03
N GLU A 174 -13.26 -16.85 -4.09
CA GLU A 174 -12.48 -16.65 -5.34
C GLU A 174 -12.00 -17.97 -5.96
N ALA A 175 -12.93 -18.90 -6.18
CA ALA A 175 -12.62 -20.17 -6.84
C ALA A 175 -12.33 -20.02 -8.35
N GLY A 176 -12.75 -18.92 -8.95
CA GLY A 176 -12.53 -18.60 -10.36
C GLY A 176 -12.00 -17.19 -10.56
N LEU A 177 -12.91 -16.21 -10.66
CA LEU A 177 -12.55 -14.80 -10.74
C LEU A 177 -12.15 -14.27 -9.36
N GLU A 178 -11.07 -13.52 -9.34
CA GLU A 178 -10.49 -12.91 -8.14
C GLU A 178 -10.68 -11.38 -8.17
N GLY A 179 -10.41 -10.71 -7.05
CA GLY A 179 -10.40 -9.24 -6.99
C GLY A 179 -9.53 -8.60 -8.06
N THR A 180 -8.42 -9.24 -8.45
CA THR A 180 -7.53 -8.80 -9.54
C THR A 180 -8.25 -8.68 -10.87
N ASP A 181 -9.06 -9.68 -11.26
CA ASP A 181 -9.78 -9.68 -12.54
C ASP A 181 -10.81 -8.55 -12.60
N PHE A 182 -11.48 -8.27 -11.47
CA PHE A 182 -12.41 -7.15 -11.38
C PHE A 182 -11.69 -5.80 -11.43
N VAL A 183 -10.51 -5.66 -10.81
CA VAL A 183 -9.71 -4.43 -10.92
C VAL A 183 -9.29 -4.18 -12.38
N GLU A 184 -8.92 -5.22 -13.13
CA GLU A 184 -8.61 -5.12 -14.56
C GLU A 184 -9.79 -4.63 -15.37
N PHE A 185 -10.96 -5.24 -15.18
CA PHE A 185 -12.22 -4.80 -15.82
C PHE A 185 -12.56 -3.35 -15.48
N LEU A 186 -12.51 -2.99 -14.20
CA LEU A 186 -12.87 -1.67 -13.71
C LEU A 186 -11.87 -0.58 -14.15
N ALA A 187 -10.62 -0.94 -14.40
CA ALA A 187 -9.62 -0.01 -14.93
C ALA A 187 -10.03 0.55 -16.31
N GLU A 188 -10.78 -0.21 -17.11
CA GLU A 188 -11.25 0.19 -18.43
C GLU A 188 -12.71 0.67 -18.43
N ASP A 189 -13.48 0.36 -17.38
CA ASP A 189 -14.92 0.72 -17.31
C ASP A 189 -15.15 2.23 -17.20
N ARG A 190 -15.96 2.79 -18.10
CA ARG A 190 -16.22 4.25 -18.17
C ARG A 190 -17.10 4.77 -17.04
N SER A 191 -17.90 3.93 -16.44
CA SER A 191 -18.84 4.31 -15.37
C SER A 191 -18.17 4.39 -14.01
N THR A 192 -16.97 3.80 -13.85
CA THR A 192 -16.21 3.77 -12.61
C THR A 192 -15.09 4.80 -12.62
N ARG A 193 -15.05 5.64 -11.59
CA ARG A 193 -14.00 6.61 -11.32
C ARG A 193 -13.03 6.15 -10.23
N VAL A 194 -13.55 5.53 -9.18
CA VAL A 194 -12.78 5.07 -8.02
C VAL A 194 -13.05 3.60 -7.78
N ILE A 195 -11.99 2.81 -7.55
CA ILE A 195 -12.09 1.40 -7.21
C ILE A 195 -11.77 1.24 -5.71
N ALA A 196 -12.74 0.81 -4.92
CA ALA A 196 -12.54 0.45 -3.52
C ALA A 196 -12.43 -1.09 -3.43
N LEU A 197 -11.34 -1.59 -2.87
CA LEU A 197 -11.07 -3.03 -2.79
C LEU A 197 -10.83 -3.45 -1.34
N TYR A 198 -11.59 -4.46 -0.89
CA TYR A 198 -11.28 -5.17 0.35
C TYR A 198 -10.82 -6.59 0.04
N CYS A 199 -9.68 -7.00 0.57
CA CYS A 199 -9.18 -8.36 0.43
C CYS A 199 -8.60 -8.91 1.73
N GLU A 200 -8.67 -10.21 1.88
CA GLU A 200 -8.00 -11.00 2.91
C GLU A 200 -6.70 -11.58 2.35
N GLN A 201 -6.70 -11.93 1.07
CA GLN A 201 -5.55 -12.44 0.33
C GLN A 201 -5.56 -11.92 -1.12
N ILE A 202 -4.38 -11.64 -1.65
CA ILE A 202 -4.14 -11.43 -3.07
C ILE A 202 -3.30 -12.61 -3.56
N ARG A 203 -3.89 -13.50 -4.36
CA ARG A 203 -3.24 -14.77 -4.77
C ARG A 203 -2.28 -14.60 -5.92
N ARG A 204 -2.51 -13.60 -6.79
CA ARG A 204 -1.70 -13.30 -7.97
C ARG A 204 -1.06 -11.90 -7.87
N PRO A 205 -0.07 -11.71 -6.94
CA PRO A 205 0.49 -10.39 -6.66
C PRO A 205 1.05 -9.67 -7.88
N ALA A 206 1.77 -10.36 -8.75
CA ALA A 206 2.36 -9.75 -9.95
C ALA A 206 1.30 -9.21 -10.92
N GLU A 207 0.21 -9.97 -11.14
CA GLU A 207 -0.91 -9.56 -11.97
C GLU A 207 -1.68 -8.41 -11.31
N PHE A 208 -1.88 -8.46 -9.99
CA PHE A 208 -2.50 -7.38 -9.25
C PHE A 208 -1.72 -6.07 -9.34
N LEU A 209 -0.39 -6.12 -9.21
CA LEU A 209 0.46 -4.93 -9.40
C LEU A 209 0.37 -4.39 -10.84
N ALA A 210 0.27 -5.29 -11.84
CA ALA A 210 0.04 -4.87 -13.22
C ALA A 210 -1.33 -4.20 -13.40
N ALA A 211 -2.38 -4.74 -12.79
CA ALA A 211 -3.73 -4.14 -12.78
C ALA A 211 -3.74 -2.76 -12.10
N CYS A 212 -3.02 -2.61 -10.97
CA CYS A 212 -2.84 -1.30 -10.30
C CYS A 212 -2.18 -0.27 -11.22
N ARG A 213 -1.12 -0.65 -11.93
CA ARG A 213 -0.45 0.24 -12.88
C ARG A 213 -1.36 0.64 -14.05
N ARG A 214 -2.18 -0.29 -14.57
CA ARG A 214 -3.18 0.00 -15.61
C ARG A 214 -4.24 0.97 -15.10
N ALA A 215 -4.80 0.75 -13.91
CA ALA A 215 -5.77 1.65 -13.30
C ALA A 215 -5.17 3.05 -13.09
N ARG A 216 -3.92 3.13 -12.59
CA ARG A 216 -3.18 4.41 -12.47
C ARG A 216 -3.02 5.10 -13.82
N ALA A 217 -2.62 4.38 -14.87
CA ALA A 217 -2.47 4.94 -16.21
C ALA A 217 -3.80 5.44 -16.80
N ALA A 218 -4.91 4.79 -16.44
CA ALA A 218 -6.26 5.22 -16.78
C ALA A 218 -6.81 6.36 -15.88
N GLY A 219 -6.03 6.86 -14.93
CA GLY A 219 -6.46 7.91 -13.99
C GLY A 219 -7.47 7.44 -12.94
N LYS A 220 -7.53 6.14 -12.66
CA LYS A 220 -8.48 5.54 -11.71
C LYS A 220 -7.77 5.11 -10.43
N PRO A 221 -7.95 5.86 -9.32
CA PRO A 221 -7.38 5.48 -8.03
C PRO A 221 -8.01 4.20 -7.49
N ILE A 222 -7.15 3.35 -6.92
CA ILE A 222 -7.55 2.17 -6.15
C ILE A 222 -7.35 2.48 -4.68
N VAL A 223 -8.39 2.30 -3.86
CA VAL A 223 -8.31 2.35 -2.40
C VAL A 223 -8.41 0.93 -1.87
N LEU A 224 -7.29 0.38 -1.42
CA LEU A 224 -7.15 -0.98 -0.93
C LEU A 224 -7.20 -1.03 0.58
N MET A 225 -8.03 -1.91 1.13
CA MET A 225 -8.00 -2.31 2.54
C MET A 225 -7.76 -3.81 2.63
N GLN A 226 -6.70 -4.22 3.35
CA GLN A 226 -6.38 -5.63 3.55
C GLN A 226 -6.46 -6.01 5.02
N ALA A 227 -7.09 -7.17 5.30
CA ALA A 227 -7.06 -7.82 6.61
C ALA A 227 -5.71 -8.55 6.85
N GLY A 228 -5.46 -8.99 8.10
CA GLY A 228 -4.30 -9.84 8.39
C GLY A 228 -2.98 -9.11 8.60
N ARG A 229 -2.98 -7.82 8.88
CA ARG A 229 -1.76 -7.00 9.11
C ARG A 229 -0.94 -7.42 10.33
N GLY A 230 -1.60 -7.78 11.42
CA GLY A 230 -0.94 -8.22 12.66
C GLY A 230 -0.85 -9.73 12.76
N ALA A 231 0.07 -10.25 13.58
CA ALA A 231 0.28 -11.69 13.75
C ALA A 231 -0.99 -12.46 14.18
N LYS A 232 -1.78 -11.90 15.10
CA LYS A 232 -3.07 -12.48 15.51
C LYS A 232 -4.09 -12.50 14.38
N ALA A 233 -4.16 -11.41 13.60
CA ALA A 233 -5.07 -11.29 12.47
C ALA A 233 -4.68 -12.24 11.33
N ARG A 234 -3.38 -12.45 11.07
CA ARG A 234 -2.90 -13.46 10.11
C ARG A 234 -3.33 -14.87 10.50
N LYS A 235 -3.21 -15.22 11.79
CA LYS A 235 -3.66 -16.52 12.29
C LYS A 235 -5.18 -16.70 12.14
N ALA A 236 -5.96 -15.66 12.39
CA ALA A 236 -7.41 -15.69 12.21
C ALA A 236 -7.81 -15.82 10.73
N ALA A 237 -7.16 -15.10 9.83
CA ALA A 237 -7.42 -15.21 8.39
C ALA A 237 -7.05 -16.60 7.85
N LEU A 238 -5.95 -17.20 8.30
CA LEU A 238 -5.58 -18.57 7.95
C LEU A 238 -6.69 -19.58 8.32
N SER A 239 -7.32 -19.42 9.50
CA SER A 239 -8.42 -20.28 9.93
C SER A 239 -9.75 -19.98 9.24
N HIS A 240 -9.94 -18.79 8.68
CA HIS A 240 -11.19 -18.38 8.03
C HIS A 240 -11.19 -18.63 6.51
N THR A 241 -10.04 -18.47 5.85
CA THR A 241 -9.93 -18.55 4.38
C THR A 241 -8.90 -19.56 3.89
N GLY A 242 -8.16 -20.23 4.80
CA GLY A 242 -7.04 -21.10 4.44
C GLY A 242 -5.82 -20.36 3.84
N ALA A 243 -5.81 -19.03 3.89
CA ALA A 243 -4.87 -18.19 3.17
C ALA A 243 -3.57 -17.96 3.95
N LEU A 244 -2.42 -18.20 3.31
CA LEU A 244 -1.11 -17.74 3.77
C LEU A 244 -0.96 -16.26 3.36
N ILE A 245 -1.03 -15.35 4.35
CA ILE A 245 -0.81 -13.92 4.12
C ILE A 245 0.68 -13.65 4.20
N GLY A 246 1.26 -13.11 3.13
CA GLY A 246 2.64 -12.64 3.05
C GLY A 246 2.93 -11.45 3.97
N ASP A 247 4.16 -10.91 3.88
CA ASP A 247 4.52 -9.71 4.66
C ASP A 247 3.73 -8.49 4.19
N PHE A 248 2.90 -7.94 5.10
CA PHE A 248 2.08 -6.76 4.82
C PHE A 248 2.90 -5.53 4.45
N ALA A 249 4.08 -5.35 5.03
CA ALA A 249 4.91 -4.17 4.75
C ALA A 249 5.47 -4.23 3.32
N THR A 250 5.89 -5.40 2.88
CA THR A 250 6.33 -5.65 1.50
C THR A 250 5.18 -5.44 0.51
N MET A 251 4.02 -6.07 0.75
CA MET A 251 2.83 -5.88 -0.06
C MET A 251 2.46 -4.41 -0.17
N ARG A 252 2.35 -3.70 0.96
CA ARG A 252 2.00 -2.29 0.99
C ARG A 252 2.96 -1.43 0.16
N THR A 253 4.28 -1.66 0.31
CA THR A 253 5.30 -0.92 -0.43
C THR A 253 5.11 -1.08 -1.94
N GLN A 254 4.85 -2.30 -2.39
CA GLN A 254 4.70 -2.61 -3.80
C GLN A 254 3.38 -2.09 -4.38
N VAL A 255 2.26 -2.23 -3.67
CA VAL A 255 0.96 -1.75 -4.18
C VAL A 255 0.87 -0.23 -4.17
N GLU A 256 1.47 0.44 -3.17
CA GLU A 256 1.55 1.90 -3.14
C GLU A 256 2.40 2.42 -4.32
N ASP A 257 3.53 1.78 -4.63
CA ASP A 257 4.35 2.14 -5.79
C ASP A 257 3.63 1.90 -7.13
N ALA A 258 2.87 0.80 -7.21
CA ALA A 258 2.05 0.49 -8.39
C ALA A 258 0.86 1.44 -8.59
N GLY A 259 0.49 2.25 -7.59
CA GLY A 259 -0.56 3.27 -7.71
C GLY A 259 -1.84 2.97 -6.93
N ALA A 260 -1.82 2.06 -5.96
CA ALA A 260 -2.92 1.90 -5.02
C ALA A 260 -2.70 2.70 -3.73
N ILE A 261 -3.77 3.11 -3.08
CA ILE A 261 -3.77 3.78 -1.77
C ILE A 261 -4.18 2.74 -0.73
N VAL A 262 -3.35 2.51 0.27
CA VAL A 262 -3.66 1.53 1.33
C VAL A 262 -4.35 2.23 2.51
N ALA A 263 -5.64 1.95 2.69
CA ALA A 263 -6.43 2.38 3.84
C ALA A 263 -6.37 1.34 4.98
N TYR A 264 -6.37 1.80 6.22
CA TYR A 264 -6.26 0.93 7.40
C TYR A 264 -7.61 0.61 8.04
N THR A 265 -8.63 1.42 7.79
CA THR A 265 -9.97 1.25 8.33
C THR A 265 -11.01 1.49 7.23
N MET A 266 -12.23 0.99 7.47
CA MET A 266 -13.36 1.27 6.58
C MET A 266 -13.64 2.78 6.50
N ASP A 267 -13.49 3.48 7.62
CA ASP A 267 -13.72 4.92 7.69
C ASP A 267 -12.71 5.70 6.85
N GLU A 268 -11.40 5.33 6.90
CA GLU A 268 -10.39 5.92 6.01
C GLU A 268 -10.70 5.65 4.54
N MET A 269 -11.14 4.43 4.20
CA MET A 269 -11.55 4.08 2.83
C MET A 269 -12.72 4.96 2.39
N MET A 270 -13.76 5.11 3.21
CA MET A 270 -14.94 5.90 2.88
C MET A 270 -14.60 7.39 2.70
N ASP A 271 -13.79 7.95 3.60
CA ASP A 271 -13.37 9.35 3.54
C ASP A 271 -12.52 9.64 2.29
N LEU A 272 -11.58 8.72 1.95
CA LEU A 272 -10.80 8.80 0.71
C LEU A 272 -11.67 8.71 -0.54
N VAL A 273 -12.60 7.76 -0.57
CA VAL A 273 -13.51 7.56 -1.71
C VAL A 273 -14.34 8.80 -1.96
N GLN A 274 -14.88 9.45 -0.91
CA GLN A 274 -15.62 10.71 -1.03
C GLN A 274 -14.78 11.81 -1.68
N ILE A 275 -13.52 11.97 -1.22
CA ILE A 275 -12.61 12.99 -1.76
C ILE A 275 -12.30 12.67 -3.23
N LEU A 276 -11.93 11.43 -3.54
CA LEU A 276 -11.51 10.99 -4.88
C LEU A 276 -12.63 11.04 -5.92
N VAL A 277 -13.88 10.74 -5.52
CA VAL A 277 -15.04 10.86 -6.43
C VAL A 277 -15.26 12.31 -6.81
N ARG A 278 -15.14 13.23 -5.86
CA ARG A 278 -15.40 14.66 -6.10
C ARG A 278 -14.20 15.37 -6.70
N TYR A 279 -13.00 14.96 -6.31
CA TYR A 279 -11.72 15.54 -6.73
C TYR A 279 -10.77 14.43 -7.19
N PRO A 280 -10.88 13.98 -8.44
CA PRO A 280 -10.11 12.84 -8.95
C PRO A 280 -8.62 13.15 -9.17
N GLU A 281 -8.23 14.42 -9.14
CA GLU A 281 -6.86 14.89 -9.32
C GLU A 281 -6.25 15.27 -7.96
N PRO A 282 -5.55 14.36 -7.28
CA PRO A 282 -4.98 14.64 -5.97
C PRO A 282 -3.77 15.57 -6.07
N PRO A 283 -3.70 16.61 -5.21
CA PRO A 283 -2.57 17.53 -5.20
C PRO A 283 -1.34 16.89 -4.57
N SER A 284 -0.16 17.28 -5.02
CA SER A 284 1.11 16.88 -4.41
C SER A 284 1.48 17.71 -3.17
N LYS A 285 0.88 18.90 -3.01
CA LYS A 285 1.07 19.82 -1.87
C LYS A 285 0.01 19.61 -0.82
N GLY A 286 0.36 19.88 0.44
CA GLY A 286 -0.55 19.78 1.57
C GLY A 286 -1.64 20.85 1.60
N PRO A 287 -2.58 20.78 2.57
CA PRO A 287 -3.70 21.71 2.67
C PRO A 287 -3.30 23.06 3.23
N GLY A 288 -3.99 24.11 2.79
CA GLY A 288 -4.20 25.31 3.59
C GLY A 288 -5.35 25.04 4.58
N ILE A 289 -5.10 25.15 5.86
CA ILE A 289 -6.05 24.82 6.92
C ILE A 289 -6.59 26.09 7.56
N LEU A 290 -7.91 26.18 7.74
CA LEU A 290 -8.58 27.25 8.43
C LEU A 290 -9.37 26.71 9.63
N THR A 291 -9.15 27.30 10.79
CA THR A 291 -9.83 26.97 12.05
C THR A 291 -10.23 28.24 12.82
N ALA A 292 -10.95 28.08 13.93
CA ALA A 292 -11.48 29.20 14.72
C ALA A 292 -10.94 29.24 16.15
N SER A 293 -9.81 28.61 16.44
CA SER A 293 -9.28 28.60 17.81
C SER A 293 -7.79 28.22 17.82
N GLY A 294 -6.98 28.97 18.56
CA GLY A 294 -5.57 28.66 18.79
C GLY A 294 -5.33 27.28 19.38
N ALA A 295 -6.26 26.75 20.19
CA ALA A 295 -6.18 25.37 20.67
C ALA A 295 -6.24 24.36 19.51
N TYR A 296 -7.10 24.59 18.53
CA TYR A 296 -7.18 23.72 17.35
C TYR A 296 -5.97 23.86 16.43
N VAL A 297 -5.29 25.01 16.41
CA VAL A 297 -4.00 25.14 15.71
C VAL A 297 -2.98 24.15 16.29
N GLY A 298 -2.85 24.12 17.63
CA GLY A 298 -1.95 23.17 18.30
C GLY A 298 -2.31 21.72 18.01
N LEU A 299 -3.55 21.32 18.26
CA LEU A 299 -4.03 19.95 18.00
C LEU A 299 -3.88 19.53 16.53
N THR A 300 -4.12 20.45 15.61
CA THR A 300 -3.97 20.17 14.17
C THR A 300 -2.51 19.93 13.78
N ASN A 301 -1.56 20.70 14.34
CA ASN A 301 -0.14 20.50 14.12
C ASN A 301 0.33 19.16 14.69
N ASP A 302 -0.04 18.84 15.94
CA ASP A 302 0.30 17.56 16.58
C ASP A 302 -0.19 16.38 15.73
N PHE A 303 -1.44 16.44 15.27
CA PHE A 303 -2.05 15.39 14.51
C PHE A 303 -1.51 15.30 13.07
N ALA A 304 -1.19 16.45 12.45
CA ALA A 304 -0.53 16.47 11.13
C ALA A 304 0.85 15.78 11.17
N GLU A 305 1.63 16.02 12.25
CA GLU A 305 2.90 15.33 12.46
C GLU A 305 2.71 13.82 12.65
N GLU A 306 1.71 13.41 13.45
CA GLU A 306 1.39 11.98 13.69
C GLU A 306 1.08 11.24 12.39
N VAL A 307 0.24 11.84 11.51
CA VAL A 307 -0.19 11.20 10.26
C VAL A 307 0.74 11.46 9.08
N GLY A 308 1.80 12.26 9.27
CA GLY A 308 2.74 12.64 8.24
C GLY A 308 2.13 13.53 7.15
N LEU A 309 1.19 14.41 7.53
CA LEU A 309 0.60 15.41 6.65
C LEU A 309 1.46 16.67 6.67
N GLU A 310 2.04 17.02 5.53
CA GLU A 310 2.80 18.24 5.37
C GLU A 310 1.86 19.46 5.32
N LEU A 311 2.12 20.44 6.18
CA LEU A 311 1.42 21.72 6.18
C LEU A 311 2.35 22.79 5.58
N PRO A 312 2.08 23.27 4.34
CA PRO A 312 2.96 24.22 3.68
C PRO A 312 2.90 25.60 4.35
N GLU A 313 4.03 26.30 4.36
CA GLU A 313 4.05 27.73 4.72
C GLU A 313 3.30 28.56 3.68
N LEU A 314 2.50 29.51 4.15
CA LEU A 314 1.73 30.40 3.29
C LEU A 314 2.62 31.54 2.75
N GLU A 315 2.34 31.96 1.53
CA GLU A 315 3.03 33.09 0.92
C GLU A 315 2.80 34.39 1.71
N PRO A 316 3.78 35.29 1.81
CA PRO A 316 3.63 36.58 2.47
C PRO A 316 2.45 37.41 1.93
N ALA A 317 2.16 37.31 0.63
CA ALA A 317 1.01 37.98 0.01
C ALA A 317 -0.33 37.45 0.53
N THR A 318 -0.42 36.12 0.77
CA THR A 318 -1.59 35.48 1.36
C THR A 318 -1.78 35.94 2.80
N LEU A 319 -0.71 35.96 3.60
CA LEU A 319 -0.74 36.42 4.99
C LEU A 319 -1.16 37.90 5.09
N LYS A 320 -0.67 38.74 4.20
CA LYS A 320 -1.07 40.16 4.14
C LYS A 320 -2.57 40.29 3.84
N ARG A 321 -3.07 39.60 2.80
CA ARG A 321 -4.48 39.63 2.41
C ARG A 321 -5.41 39.18 3.53
N VAL A 322 -5.02 38.14 4.25
CA VAL A 322 -5.76 37.63 5.40
C VAL A 322 -5.74 38.64 6.55
N GLY A 323 -4.60 39.24 6.83
CA GLY A 323 -4.43 40.26 7.89
C GLY A 323 -5.23 41.54 7.66
N GLU A 324 -5.67 41.82 6.42
CA GLU A 324 -6.54 42.99 6.12
C GLU A 324 -7.98 42.78 6.58
N VAL A 325 -8.44 41.53 6.79
CA VAL A 325 -9.84 41.19 7.10
C VAL A 325 -10.03 40.49 8.44
N LEU A 326 -8.96 39.97 9.02
CA LEU A 326 -8.98 39.28 10.30
C LEU A 326 -8.41 40.17 11.44
N PRO A 327 -8.80 39.91 12.73
CA PRO A 327 -8.32 40.69 13.86
C PRO A 327 -6.78 40.63 14.00
N ALA A 328 -6.13 41.75 14.30
CA ALA A 328 -4.69 41.89 14.41
C ALA A 328 -4.03 40.98 15.46
N TYR A 329 -4.80 40.43 16.39
CA TYR A 329 -4.34 39.49 17.41
C TYR A 329 -4.40 37.99 16.98
N GLY A 330 -4.81 37.72 15.74
CA GLY A 330 -4.85 36.36 15.19
C GLY A 330 -3.45 35.79 14.94
N ASN A 331 -3.35 34.47 14.97
CA ASN A 331 -2.14 33.76 14.53
C ASN A 331 -2.29 33.40 13.06
N TYR A 332 -1.53 34.10 12.21
CA TYR A 332 -1.60 33.95 10.76
C TYR A 332 -0.47 33.07 10.24
N GLY A 333 -0.74 31.78 10.24
CA GLY A 333 0.12 30.74 9.69
C GLY A 333 -0.71 29.66 9.01
N ASN A 334 -0.17 28.47 8.90
CA ASN A 334 -0.91 27.29 8.49
C ASN A 334 -0.75 26.23 9.58
N PRO A 335 -1.78 25.92 10.37
CA PRO A 335 -3.19 26.35 10.28
C PRO A 335 -3.44 27.83 10.56
N LEU A 336 -4.39 28.44 9.82
CA LEU A 336 -4.85 29.79 9.98
C LEU A 336 -5.96 29.86 11.06
N ASP A 337 -5.73 30.58 12.15
CA ASP A 337 -6.74 30.83 13.18
C ASP A 337 -7.48 32.15 12.90
N VAL A 338 -8.75 32.07 12.54
CA VAL A 338 -9.57 33.28 12.35
C VAL A 338 -10.10 33.89 13.64
N THR A 339 -9.88 33.24 14.78
CA THR A 339 -10.31 33.68 16.13
C THR A 339 -11.80 33.95 16.24
N ALA A 340 -12.24 34.65 17.32
CA ALA A 340 -13.60 35.18 17.46
C ALA A 340 -13.62 36.66 17.04
N GLY A 341 -14.75 37.15 16.55
CA GLY A 341 -14.96 38.57 16.25
C GLY A 341 -14.61 38.99 14.81
N PHE A 342 -14.52 38.05 13.89
CA PHE A 342 -14.33 38.32 12.45
C PHE A 342 -15.60 38.94 11.83
N ALA A 343 -15.41 39.77 10.81
CA ALA A 343 -16.50 40.28 9.99
C ALA A 343 -17.16 39.14 9.18
N PRO A 344 -18.46 39.20 8.87
CA PRO A 344 -19.18 38.12 8.17
C PRO A 344 -18.52 37.64 6.88
N ASP A 345 -17.93 38.53 6.12
CA ASP A 345 -17.29 38.18 4.83
C ASP A 345 -15.81 37.79 4.97
N ALA A 346 -15.22 37.91 6.17
CA ALA A 346 -13.82 37.57 6.40
C ALA A 346 -13.51 36.07 6.12
N LEU A 347 -14.45 35.17 6.43
CA LEU A 347 -14.33 33.75 6.16
C LEU A 347 -14.22 33.43 4.66
N SER A 348 -15.01 34.16 3.84
CA SER A 348 -14.94 34.07 2.37
C SER A 348 -13.58 34.50 1.84
N VAL A 349 -13.05 35.63 2.33
CA VAL A 349 -11.75 36.15 1.93
C VAL A 349 -10.62 35.21 2.37
N ALA A 350 -10.66 34.70 3.59
CA ALA A 350 -9.67 33.78 4.13
C ALA A 350 -9.65 32.44 3.37
N ALA A 351 -10.82 31.84 3.13
CA ALA A 351 -10.92 30.60 2.35
C ALA A 351 -10.38 30.78 0.91
N LYS A 352 -10.75 31.91 0.27
CA LYS A 352 -10.25 32.23 -1.06
C LYS A 352 -8.74 32.48 -1.05
N ALA A 353 -8.20 33.16 -0.06
CA ALA A 353 -6.76 33.42 0.05
C ALA A 353 -5.96 32.12 0.16
N LEU A 354 -6.43 31.16 0.99
CA LEU A 354 -5.81 29.84 1.10
C LEU A 354 -5.91 29.03 -0.19
N LEU A 355 -7.02 29.12 -0.93
CA LEU A 355 -7.17 28.45 -2.23
C LEU A 355 -6.29 29.06 -3.32
N ASP A 356 -6.13 30.38 -3.29
CA ASP A 356 -5.30 31.10 -4.28
C ASP A 356 -3.78 30.94 -3.99
N ASP A 357 -3.41 30.58 -2.75
CA ASP A 357 -2.00 30.41 -2.34
C ASP A 357 -1.31 29.34 -3.17
N PRO A 358 -0.16 29.64 -3.82
CA PRO A 358 0.52 28.67 -4.67
C PRO A 358 1.16 27.51 -3.90
N ASN A 359 1.37 27.63 -2.60
CA ASN A 359 1.98 26.60 -1.77
C ASN A 359 0.97 25.57 -1.28
N THR A 360 -0.32 25.91 -1.22
CA THR A 360 -1.38 24.98 -0.81
C THR A 360 -1.90 24.15 -1.99
N GLY A 361 -2.12 22.87 -1.75
CA GLY A 361 -2.71 21.96 -2.75
C GLY A 361 -4.24 21.88 -2.65
N MET A 362 -4.81 22.17 -1.48
CA MET A 362 -6.24 22.05 -1.20
C MET A 362 -6.63 22.93 -0.02
N LEU A 363 -7.94 23.07 0.23
CA LEU A 363 -8.49 23.74 1.40
C LEU A 363 -9.04 22.71 2.39
N PHE A 364 -8.70 22.87 3.67
CA PHE A 364 -9.29 22.12 4.77
C PHE A 364 -9.86 23.08 5.80
N LEU A 365 -11.19 23.10 5.93
CA LEU A 365 -11.93 23.88 6.90
C LEU A 365 -12.26 23.01 8.10
N SER A 366 -11.69 23.28 9.25
CA SER A 366 -12.01 22.62 10.53
C SER A 366 -12.61 23.65 11.47
N PHE A 367 -13.94 23.76 11.49
CA PHE A 367 -14.64 24.92 12.04
C PHE A 367 -15.86 24.52 12.91
N PRO A 368 -16.14 25.22 14.01
CA PRO A 368 -17.38 25.02 14.77
C PRO A 368 -18.57 25.59 13.99
N ILE A 369 -19.34 24.73 13.34
CA ILE A 369 -20.48 25.09 12.51
C ILE A 369 -21.76 24.94 13.34
N ASN A 370 -22.38 26.07 13.73
CA ASN A 370 -23.60 26.12 14.50
C ASN A 370 -24.75 26.90 13.81
N ALA A 371 -24.48 27.48 12.63
CA ALA A 371 -25.43 28.22 11.80
C ALA A 371 -25.05 28.08 10.31
N ALA A 372 -25.99 28.35 9.40
CA ALA A 372 -25.76 28.28 7.95
C ALA A 372 -24.78 29.37 7.45
N ARG A 373 -24.80 30.55 8.03
CA ARG A 373 -24.05 31.73 7.56
C ARG A 373 -22.54 31.51 7.42
N PRO A 374 -21.79 30.85 8.35
CA PRO A 374 -20.39 30.51 8.11
C PRO A 374 -20.18 29.60 6.89
N VAL A 375 -21.04 28.59 6.70
CA VAL A 375 -20.99 27.69 5.55
C VAL A 375 -21.20 28.44 4.24
N GLU A 376 -22.21 29.30 4.18
CA GLU A 376 -22.49 30.15 3.01
C GLU A 376 -21.33 31.10 2.70
N SER A 377 -20.69 31.68 3.73
CA SER A 377 -19.53 32.52 3.58
C SER A 377 -18.33 31.73 2.99
N PHE A 378 -18.07 30.53 3.50
CA PHE A 378 -17.05 29.62 2.94
C PHE A 378 -17.38 29.27 1.49
N ASN A 379 -18.65 28.92 1.20
CA ASN A 379 -19.08 28.57 -0.16
C ASN A 379 -18.78 29.71 -1.15
N LYS A 380 -19.04 30.97 -0.78
CA LYS A 380 -18.67 32.14 -1.59
C LYS A 380 -17.16 32.20 -1.87
N GLY A 381 -16.33 31.98 -0.85
CA GLY A 381 -14.86 31.99 -0.99
C GLY A 381 -14.31 30.85 -1.84
N MET A 382 -15.04 29.74 -1.96
CA MET A 382 -14.64 28.56 -2.72
C MET A 382 -15.01 28.63 -4.21
N VAL A 383 -15.82 29.58 -4.64
CA VAL A 383 -16.24 29.72 -6.05
C VAL A 383 -15.05 29.95 -6.96
N GLY A 384 -15.04 29.32 -8.12
CA GLY A 384 -14.03 29.48 -9.17
C GLY A 384 -12.71 28.75 -8.93
N SER A 385 -12.48 28.12 -7.78
CA SER A 385 -11.30 27.30 -7.56
C SER A 385 -11.57 25.82 -7.88
N THR A 386 -10.64 25.18 -8.59
CA THR A 386 -10.65 23.72 -8.88
C THR A 386 -9.95 22.90 -7.82
N LYS A 387 -9.16 23.52 -6.93
CA LYS A 387 -8.46 22.81 -5.85
C LYS A 387 -9.46 22.03 -4.98
N PRO A 388 -9.10 20.84 -4.48
CA PRO A 388 -9.94 20.07 -3.55
C PRO A 388 -10.28 20.84 -2.28
N LYS A 389 -11.48 20.61 -1.78
CA LYS A 389 -12.03 21.29 -0.60
C LYS A 389 -12.68 20.29 0.32
N VAL A 390 -12.35 20.36 1.60
CA VAL A 390 -12.92 19.56 2.66
C VAL A 390 -13.40 20.50 3.78
N MET A 391 -14.60 20.28 4.30
CA MET A 391 -15.18 21.01 5.41
C MET A 391 -15.54 20.05 6.52
N VAL A 392 -15.10 20.35 7.73
CA VAL A 392 -15.44 19.58 8.93
C VAL A 392 -16.17 20.48 9.92
N ALA A 393 -17.36 20.03 10.34
CA ALA A 393 -18.04 20.60 11.49
C ALA A 393 -17.46 19.99 12.76
N LEU A 394 -16.74 20.80 13.54
CA LEU A 394 -16.21 20.38 14.84
C LEU A 394 -17.34 20.09 15.83
N GLY A 395 -17.18 19.03 16.63
CA GLY A 395 -18.22 18.54 17.55
C GLY A 395 -19.20 17.62 16.85
N ASP A 396 -18.80 16.38 16.59
CA ASP A 396 -19.54 15.38 15.79
C ASP A 396 -20.93 15.04 16.33
N THR A 397 -21.12 15.11 17.65
CA THR A 397 -22.40 14.83 18.32
C THR A 397 -23.35 16.03 18.36
N TRP A 398 -22.89 17.24 18.04
CA TRP A 398 -23.74 18.43 18.02
C TRP A 398 -24.74 18.35 16.86
N PRO A 399 -26.06 18.47 17.12
CA PRO A 399 -27.06 18.41 16.05
C PRO A 399 -26.93 19.64 15.14
N LEU A 400 -26.86 19.39 13.82
CA LEU A 400 -26.88 20.44 12.81
C LEU A 400 -28.32 20.72 12.39
N GLY A 401 -28.71 22.01 12.34
CA GLY A 401 -30.01 22.44 11.86
C GLY A 401 -30.25 22.13 10.38
N PRO A 402 -31.51 22.06 9.94
CA PRO A 402 -31.87 21.83 8.54
C PRO A 402 -31.24 22.86 7.58
N ASP A 403 -31.17 24.12 7.98
CA ASP A 403 -30.55 25.24 7.26
C ASP A 403 -29.06 25.05 7.06
N VAL A 404 -28.35 24.58 8.09
CA VAL A 404 -26.92 24.21 8.01
C VAL A 404 -26.73 23.07 7.03
N MET A 405 -27.56 22.03 7.13
CA MET A 405 -27.49 20.86 6.24
C MET A 405 -27.83 21.19 4.80
N GLU A 406 -28.67 22.20 4.55
CA GLU A 406 -28.92 22.69 3.20
C GLU A 406 -27.70 23.42 2.63
N ALA A 407 -27.10 24.36 3.37
CA ALA A 407 -25.88 25.04 2.98
C ALA A 407 -24.70 24.10 2.75
N VAL A 408 -24.60 23.01 3.54
CA VAL A 408 -23.61 21.94 3.34
C VAL A 408 -23.85 21.16 2.04
N ARG A 409 -25.10 20.84 1.73
CA ARG A 409 -25.45 20.14 0.46
C ARG A 409 -25.11 20.97 -0.78
N GLU A 410 -25.25 22.26 -0.70
CA GLU A 410 -24.89 23.22 -1.77
C GLU A 410 -23.37 23.45 -1.86
N SER A 411 -22.61 23.04 -0.84
CA SER A 411 -21.16 23.27 -0.77
C SER A 411 -20.39 22.46 -1.82
N PRO A 412 -19.38 23.06 -2.47
CA PRO A 412 -18.42 22.32 -3.26
C PRO A 412 -17.48 21.46 -2.41
N ALA A 413 -17.41 21.63 -1.10
CA ALA A 413 -16.54 20.87 -0.21
C ALA A 413 -17.09 19.46 0.08
N VAL A 414 -16.19 18.50 0.28
CA VAL A 414 -16.53 17.23 0.95
C VAL A 414 -16.79 17.52 2.40
N PHE A 415 -17.92 17.06 2.95
CA PHE A 415 -18.32 17.32 4.31
C PHE A 415 -18.07 16.14 5.24
N SER A 416 -17.57 16.42 6.44
CA SER A 416 -17.37 15.43 7.51
C SER A 416 -17.68 16.01 8.88
N ARG A 417 -17.77 15.12 9.88
CA ARG A 417 -17.95 15.46 11.29
C ARG A 417 -16.71 15.18 12.13
N SER A 418 -15.63 14.63 11.53
CA SER A 418 -14.40 14.24 12.23
C SER A 418 -13.18 14.83 11.54
N SER A 419 -12.49 15.72 12.24
CA SER A 419 -11.25 16.35 11.78
C SER A 419 -10.13 15.31 11.63
N ASP A 420 -9.96 14.46 12.62
CA ASP A 420 -8.89 13.45 12.68
C ASP A 420 -8.97 12.45 11.52
N ARG A 421 -10.18 11.93 11.27
CA ARG A 421 -10.42 11.01 10.15
C ARG A 421 -10.10 11.68 8.82
N MET A 422 -10.59 12.92 8.60
CA MET A 422 -10.33 13.63 7.36
C MET A 422 -8.86 13.98 7.17
N MET A 423 -8.14 14.34 8.21
CA MET A 423 -6.70 14.58 8.12
C MET A 423 -5.92 13.32 7.72
N ARG A 424 -6.30 12.13 8.23
CA ARG A 424 -5.73 10.85 7.77
C ARG A 424 -6.00 10.62 6.28
N ALA A 425 -7.24 10.82 5.84
CA ALA A 425 -7.61 10.70 4.43
C ALA A 425 -6.86 11.70 3.54
N ILE A 426 -6.74 12.96 3.98
CA ILE A 426 -5.99 14.01 3.27
C ILE A 426 -4.50 13.67 3.17
N ALA A 427 -3.89 13.11 4.23
CA ALA A 427 -2.50 12.66 4.21
C ALA A 427 -2.26 11.56 3.15
N LEU A 428 -3.18 10.59 3.06
CA LEU A 428 -3.13 9.55 2.05
C LEU A 428 -3.38 10.12 0.64
N TYR A 429 -4.34 11.02 0.51
CA TYR A 429 -4.71 11.66 -0.75
C TYR A 429 -3.55 12.51 -1.33
N THR A 430 -2.92 13.36 -0.52
CA THR A 430 -1.77 14.17 -0.95
C THR A 430 -0.52 13.32 -1.20
N ARG A 431 -0.32 12.24 -0.43
CA ARG A 431 0.74 11.26 -0.70
C ARG A 431 0.56 10.58 -2.05
N TYR A 432 -0.68 10.21 -2.40
CA TYR A 432 -1.01 9.68 -3.71
C TYR A 432 -0.76 10.71 -4.82
N GLY A 433 -1.11 11.98 -4.60
CA GLY A 433 -0.78 13.07 -5.53
C GLY A 433 0.74 13.22 -5.77
N ARG A 434 1.55 13.08 -4.71
CA ARG A 434 3.02 13.05 -4.86
C ARG A 434 3.51 11.85 -5.66
N LEU A 435 2.89 10.68 -5.49
CA LEU A 435 3.19 9.51 -6.31
C LEU A 435 2.86 9.75 -7.79
N LEU A 436 1.70 10.31 -8.09
CA LEU A 436 1.29 10.58 -9.47
C LEU A 436 2.17 11.63 -10.17
N ALA A 437 2.71 12.59 -9.40
CA ALA A 437 3.63 13.60 -9.92
C ALA A 437 5.02 13.05 -10.27
N ARG A 438 5.34 11.80 -9.91
CA ARG A 438 6.61 11.16 -10.26
C ARG A 438 6.58 10.64 -11.69
N PRO A 439 7.66 10.84 -12.46
CA PRO A 439 7.81 10.18 -13.75
C PRO A 439 7.75 8.65 -13.57
N LEU A 440 7.01 7.99 -14.42
CA LEU A 440 7.11 6.52 -14.50
C LEU A 440 8.48 6.19 -15.11
N ALA A 441 9.22 5.28 -14.47
CA ALA A 441 10.44 4.74 -15.06
C ALA A 441 10.09 4.03 -16.39
N THR A 442 10.56 4.56 -17.48
CA THR A 442 10.19 4.08 -18.83
C THR A 442 11.15 3.04 -19.37
N MET A 443 12.34 2.90 -18.77
CA MET A 443 13.35 1.94 -19.22
C MET A 443 13.93 1.16 -18.03
N PRO A 444 14.23 -0.14 -18.21
CA PRO A 444 14.99 -0.88 -17.23
C PRO A 444 16.40 -0.27 -17.09
N PRO A 445 17.01 -0.34 -15.89
CA PRO A 445 18.36 0.15 -15.69
C PRO A 445 19.38 -0.64 -16.52
N GLU A 446 20.47 0.02 -16.93
CA GLU A 446 21.55 -0.65 -17.65
C GLU A 446 22.21 -1.72 -16.77
N PRO A 447 22.54 -2.90 -17.35
CA PRO A 447 23.25 -3.95 -16.65
C PRO A 447 24.60 -3.47 -16.11
N ILE A 448 24.97 -3.95 -14.92
CA ILE A 448 26.24 -3.64 -14.29
C ILE A 448 27.32 -4.52 -14.94
N GLN A 449 28.39 -3.87 -15.40
CA GLN A 449 29.53 -4.55 -16.02
C GLN A 449 30.56 -5.02 -14.98
N GLY A 450 31.30 -6.07 -15.28
CA GLY A 450 32.40 -6.54 -14.43
C GLY A 450 31.98 -7.27 -13.15
N LEU A 451 30.73 -7.73 -13.07
CA LEU A 451 30.26 -8.53 -11.94
C LEU A 451 31.02 -9.87 -11.88
N PRO A 452 31.49 -10.29 -10.70
CA PRO A 452 32.07 -11.61 -10.53
C PRO A 452 31.00 -12.70 -10.70
N LYS A 453 31.42 -13.91 -11.08
CA LYS A 453 30.52 -15.06 -11.14
C LYS A 453 30.11 -15.47 -9.73
N LEU A 454 28.79 -15.57 -9.49
CA LEU A 454 28.22 -15.98 -8.22
C LEU A 454 27.93 -17.48 -8.19
N GLY A 455 28.06 -18.09 -7.00
CA GLY A 455 27.56 -19.42 -6.70
C GLY A 455 26.09 -19.37 -6.26
N LYS A 456 25.49 -20.54 -6.00
CA LYS A 456 24.16 -20.61 -5.38
C LYS A 456 24.25 -20.38 -3.87
N GLY A 457 23.27 -19.68 -3.31
CA GLY A 457 23.16 -19.40 -1.88
C GLY A 457 24.02 -18.24 -1.41
N ALA A 458 24.36 -18.22 -0.12
CA ALA A 458 25.14 -17.14 0.49
C ALA A 458 26.57 -17.11 -0.07
N GLN A 459 27.02 -15.93 -0.45
CA GLN A 459 28.39 -15.69 -0.92
C GLN A 459 29.30 -15.27 0.23
N PRO A 460 30.59 -15.65 0.25
CA PRO A 460 31.52 -15.12 1.22
C PRO A 460 31.68 -13.61 1.05
N GLU A 461 31.91 -12.88 2.16
CA GLU A 461 31.95 -11.41 2.19
C GLU A 461 32.92 -10.80 1.17
N TRP A 462 34.11 -11.40 1.01
CA TRP A 462 35.11 -10.90 0.05
C TRP A 462 34.57 -10.89 -1.40
N LEU A 463 33.71 -11.85 -1.75
CA LEU A 463 33.06 -11.91 -3.07
C LEU A 463 31.90 -10.93 -3.14
N GLY A 464 31.09 -10.82 -2.05
CA GLY A 464 30.02 -9.85 -1.92
C GLY A 464 30.53 -8.42 -2.10
N LYS A 465 31.66 -8.07 -1.49
CA LYS A 465 32.31 -6.76 -1.65
C LYS A 465 32.77 -6.47 -3.07
N LYS A 466 33.22 -7.49 -3.82
CA LYS A 466 33.53 -7.32 -5.24
C LYS A 466 32.27 -6.98 -6.06
N VAL A 467 31.11 -7.59 -5.72
CA VAL A 467 29.83 -7.25 -6.35
C VAL A 467 29.45 -5.80 -6.04
N LEU A 468 29.54 -5.39 -4.76
CA LEU A 468 29.25 -4.02 -4.36
C LEU A 468 30.18 -3.01 -5.05
N ALA A 469 31.48 -3.30 -5.12
CA ALA A 469 32.45 -2.44 -5.80
C ALA A 469 32.16 -2.31 -7.31
N ALA A 470 31.79 -3.42 -7.99
CA ALA A 470 31.38 -3.39 -9.40
C ALA A 470 30.13 -2.53 -9.63
N ALA A 471 29.25 -2.43 -8.62
CA ALA A 471 28.08 -1.55 -8.64
C ALA A 471 28.41 -0.07 -8.28
N GLY A 472 29.67 0.26 -8.03
CA GLY A 472 30.12 1.60 -7.64
C GLY A 472 29.98 1.92 -6.15
N ILE A 473 29.70 0.93 -5.30
CA ILE A 473 29.60 1.09 -3.86
C ILE A 473 31.01 0.99 -3.25
N ARG A 474 31.40 2.01 -2.48
CA ARG A 474 32.71 2.05 -1.84
C ARG A 474 32.80 0.96 -0.76
N VAL A 475 33.86 0.15 -0.82
CA VAL A 475 34.26 -0.83 0.18
C VAL A 475 35.65 -0.48 0.72
N PRO A 476 36.07 -0.94 1.92
CA PRO A 476 37.43 -0.74 2.41
C PRO A 476 38.48 -1.37 1.47
N ASP A 477 39.64 -0.73 1.36
CA ASP A 477 40.78 -1.37 0.69
C ASP A 477 41.13 -2.65 1.45
N GLY A 478 41.24 -3.76 0.75
CA GLY A 478 41.51 -5.05 1.40
C GLY A 478 41.59 -6.21 0.42
N GLU A 479 42.04 -7.34 0.96
CA GLU A 479 42.21 -8.58 0.18
C GLU A 479 42.07 -9.82 1.07
N LEU A 480 41.65 -10.93 0.46
CA LEU A 480 41.59 -12.23 1.10
C LEU A 480 42.99 -12.80 1.25
N ALA A 481 43.42 -13.08 2.47
CA ALA A 481 44.64 -13.81 2.81
C ALA A 481 44.31 -15.24 3.25
N ARG A 482 45.11 -16.20 2.84
CA ARG A 482 44.95 -17.60 3.22
C ARG A 482 45.94 -18.08 4.26
N THR A 483 46.93 -17.25 4.54
CA THR A 483 47.95 -17.50 5.58
C THR A 483 48.22 -16.23 6.38
N ALA A 484 48.79 -16.36 7.57
CA ALA A 484 49.21 -15.23 8.39
C ALA A 484 50.23 -14.32 7.67
N ASP A 485 51.12 -14.90 6.89
CA ASP A 485 52.16 -14.16 6.15
C ASP A 485 51.52 -13.35 5.00
N GLU A 486 50.55 -13.93 4.27
CA GLU A 486 49.76 -13.18 3.29
C GLU A 486 49.00 -12.04 3.94
N ALA A 487 48.40 -12.26 5.13
CA ALA A 487 47.66 -11.24 5.84
C ALA A 487 48.56 -10.05 6.23
N ILE A 488 49.79 -10.33 6.67
CA ILE A 488 50.82 -9.33 6.96
C ILE A 488 51.21 -8.56 5.69
N MET A 489 51.42 -9.24 4.58
CA MET A 489 51.77 -8.60 3.29
C MET A 489 50.66 -7.64 2.85
N VAL A 490 49.41 -8.09 2.91
CA VAL A 490 48.24 -7.24 2.59
C VAL A 490 48.20 -6.02 3.54
N ALA A 491 48.30 -6.23 4.85
CA ALA A 491 48.27 -5.16 5.85
C ALA A 491 49.36 -4.11 5.62
N LYS A 492 50.59 -4.52 5.29
CA LYS A 492 51.69 -3.60 4.93
C LYS A 492 51.37 -2.75 3.71
N ARG A 493 50.75 -3.36 2.69
CA ARG A 493 50.39 -2.68 1.44
C ARG A 493 49.29 -1.64 1.63
N ILE A 494 48.21 -1.97 2.37
CA ILE A 494 47.06 -1.09 2.58
C ILE A 494 47.27 -0.09 3.72
N GLY A 495 48.26 -0.35 4.59
CA GLY A 495 48.62 0.45 5.75
C GLY A 495 47.78 0.19 6.99
N TYR A 496 48.41 0.27 8.14
CA TYR A 496 47.78 0.09 9.45
C TYR A 496 46.97 1.32 9.89
N PRO A 497 46.00 1.18 10.83
CA PRO A 497 45.52 -0.08 11.40
C PRO A 497 44.61 -0.85 10.45
N VAL A 498 44.54 -2.18 10.63
CA VAL A 498 43.68 -3.06 9.82
C VAL A 498 42.72 -3.88 10.68
N VAL A 499 41.75 -4.52 10.03
CA VAL A 499 40.82 -5.51 10.60
C VAL A 499 41.03 -6.84 9.90
N LEU A 500 40.95 -7.94 10.68
CA LEU A 500 40.83 -9.30 10.14
C LEU A 500 39.42 -9.82 10.33
N LYS A 501 38.88 -10.42 9.27
CA LYS A 501 37.54 -11.02 9.28
C LYS A 501 37.60 -12.43 8.69
N ALA A 502 37.18 -13.44 9.45
CA ALA A 502 37.08 -14.81 9.00
C ALA A 502 36.17 -14.92 7.77
N GLN A 503 36.57 -15.70 6.79
CA GLN A 503 35.82 -15.90 5.55
C GLN A 503 35.46 -17.36 5.35
N ALA A 504 34.15 -17.63 5.35
CA ALA A 504 33.53 -18.88 4.89
C ALA A 504 32.07 -18.59 4.57
N ALA A 505 31.54 -19.13 3.48
CA ALA A 505 30.13 -18.94 3.12
C ALA A 505 29.15 -19.46 4.19
N ALA A 506 29.53 -20.48 4.94
CA ALA A 506 28.74 -21.06 6.03
C ALA A 506 28.80 -20.27 7.36
N LEU A 507 29.66 -19.24 7.47
CA LEU A 507 29.87 -18.46 8.68
C LEU A 507 29.09 -17.13 8.61
N SER A 508 27.78 -17.17 8.85
CA SER A 508 26.90 -15.99 8.76
C SER A 508 27.08 -15.00 9.92
N HIS A 509 27.36 -15.47 11.15
CA HIS A 509 27.50 -14.66 12.37
C HIS A 509 28.96 -14.57 12.82
N LYS A 510 29.80 -13.94 12.01
CA LYS A 510 31.24 -13.85 12.22
C LYS A 510 31.63 -13.21 13.56
N THR A 511 30.93 -12.15 13.94
CA THR A 511 31.22 -11.41 15.19
C THR A 511 30.98 -12.25 16.43
N GLU A 512 29.86 -12.99 16.47
CA GLU A 512 29.52 -13.89 17.59
C GLU A 512 30.50 -15.05 17.70
N ALA A 513 31.01 -15.52 16.57
CA ALA A 513 32.04 -16.56 16.53
C ALA A 513 33.46 -16.05 16.85
N GLY A 514 33.62 -14.78 17.21
CA GLY A 514 34.94 -14.17 17.42
C GLY A 514 35.81 -14.12 16.16
N GLY A 515 35.18 -14.16 15.01
CA GLY A 515 35.79 -14.14 13.67
C GLY A 515 36.08 -12.73 13.13
N VAL A 516 35.99 -11.68 13.96
CA VAL A 516 36.31 -10.29 13.59
C VAL A 516 37.22 -9.69 14.65
N ILE A 517 38.42 -9.26 14.25
CA ILE A 517 39.41 -8.64 15.15
C ILE A 517 39.85 -7.28 14.59
N LEU A 518 39.55 -6.21 15.36
CA LEU A 518 39.69 -4.82 14.92
C LEU A 518 41.00 -4.19 15.45
N ASN A 519 41.37 -3.06 14.85
CA ASN A 519 42.43 -2.15 15.31
C ASN A 519 43.83 -2.79 15.41
N LEU A 520 44.18 -3.65 14.44
CA LEU A 520 45.49 -4.26 14.38
C LEU A 520 46.51 -3.24 13.88
N ALA A 521 47.42 -2.80 14.79
CA ALA A 521 48.26 -1.65 14.57
C ALA A 521 49.61 -1.95 13.90
N ASP A 522 50.01 -3.22 13.86
CA ASP A 522 51.31 -3.65 13.33
C ASP A 522 51.30 -5.15 12.91
N GLU A 523 52.46 -5.61 12.42
CA GLU A 523 52.67 -6.99 11.94
C GLU A 523 52.48 -8.04 13.05
N SER A 524 52.96 -7.74 14.26
CA SER A 524 52.86 -8.68 15.37
C SER A 524 51.42 -8.85 15.83
N ALA A 525 50.63 -7.78 15.82
CA ALA A 525 49.19 -7.79 16.11
C ALA A 525 48.42 -8.60 15.06
N VAL A 526 48.76 -8.46 13.78
CA VAL A 526 48.12 -9.23 12.70
C VAL A 526 48.40 -10.72 12.83
N ARG A 527 49.63 -11.12 13.14
CA ARG A 527 49.99 -12.52 13.35
C ARG A 527 49.23 -13.15 14.52
N ALA A 528 49.27 -12.49 15.68
CA ALA A 528 48.57 -12.96 16.88
C ALA A 528 47.02 -13.02 16.64
N ALA A 529 46.47 -12.03 15.95
CA ALA A 529 45.07 -12.00 15.60
C ALA A 529 44.67 -13.13 14.64
N TRP A 530 45.52 -13.51 13.68
CA TRP A 530 45.28 -14.64 12.79
C TRP A 530 45.09 -15.94 13.58
N ASP A 531 46.02 -16.27 14.50
CA ASP A 531 45.96 -17.48 15.30
C ASP A 531 44.69 -17.47 16.20
N THR A 532 44.41 -16.34 16.83
CA THR A 532 43.22 -16.14 17.67
C THR A 532 41.92 -16.33 16.85
N LEU A 533 41.85 -15.74 15.66
CA LEU A 533 40.70 -15.83 14.78
C LEU A 533 40.40 -17.27 14.35
N VAL A 534 41.42 -18.00 13.93
CA VAL A 534 41.30 -19.42 13.51
C VAL A 534 40.84 -20.28 14.70
N GLU A 535 41.40 -20.07 15.90
CA GLU A 535 41.00 -20.81 17.11
C GLU A 535 39.55 -20.50 17.52
N ASN A 536 39.14 -19.23 17.50
CA ASN A 536 37.79 -18.81 17.83
C ASN A 536 36.75 -19.45 16.91
N VAL A 537 36.96 -19.37 15.60
CA VAL A 537 36.03 -19.97 14.61
C VAL A 537 36.00 -21.47 14.76
N LYS A 538 37.13 -22.15 14.95
CA LYS A 538 37.18 -23.59 15.18
C LYS A 538 36.40 -24.01 16.42
N ARG A 539 36.40 -23.19 17.47
CA ARG A 539 35.64 -23.44 18.71
C ARG A 539 34.15 -23.18 18.55
N ALA A 540 33.78 -22.05 17.90
CA ALA A 540 32.39 -21.63 17.72
C ALA A 540 31.64 -22.44 16.66
N ALA A 541 32.33 -22.87 15.61
CA ALA A 541 31.75 -23.55 14.47
C ALA A 541 32.63 -24.75 14.02
N PRO A 542 32.67 -25.85 14.83
CA PRO A 542 33.45 -27.04 14.52
C PRO A 542 33.07 -27.62 13.16
N GLY A 543 34.06 -27.82 12.27
CA GLY A 543 33.85 -28.40 10.95
C GLY A 543 33.66 -27.42 9.80
N ILE A 544 33.59 -26.11 10.06
CA ILE A 544 33.64 -25.10 9.00
C ILE A 544 35.09 -24.93 8.53
N ALA A 545 35.32 -25.15 7.23
CA ALA A 545 36.57 -24.80 6.58
C ALA A 545 36.58 -23.30 6.24
N LEU A 546 37.61 -22.58 6.70
CA LEU A 546 37.81 -21.18 6.33
C LEU A 546 38.43 -21.05 4.96
N ASP A 547 37.91 -20.18 4.13
CA ASP A 547 38.52 -19.75 2.86
C ASP A 547 39.81 -18.93 3.11
N GLY A 548 39.93 -18.35 4.31
CA GLY A 548 40.97 -17.45 4.77
C GLY A 548 40.43 -16.37 5.69
N ALA A 549 41.13 -15.26 5.80
CA ALA A 549 40.67 -14.04 6.46
C ALA A 549 40.78 -12.84 5.51
N LEU A 550 39.72 -12.04 5.48
CA LEU A 550 39.69 -10.76 4.76
C LEU A 550 40.44 -9.72 5.61
N VAL A 551 41.52 -9.17 5.05
CA VAL A 551 42.32 -8.11 5.66
C VAL A 551 41.90 -6.78 5.08
N GLU A 552 41.41 -5.86 5.89
CA GLU A 552 40.89 -4.59 5.40
C GLU A 552 41.42 -3.39 6.20
N LYS A 553 41.54 -2.25 5.52
CA LYS A 553 41.82 -0.98 6.13
C LYS A 553 40.71 -0.60 7.11
N MET A 554 41.07 -0.17 8.33
CA MET A 554 40.07 0.38 9.25
C MET A 554 39.41 1.61 8.66
N SER A 555 38.07 1.62 8.66
CA SER A 555 37.29 2.78 8.22
C SER A 555 37.29 3.88 9.29
N PRO A 556 37.30 5.15 8.90
CA PRO A 556 37.00 6.24 9.82
C PRO A 556 35.65 6.06 10.49
N LYS A 557 35.46 6.60 11.68
CA LYS A 557 34.19 6.59 12.39
C LYS A 557 33.12 7.39 11.64
N GLY A 558 31.87 6.97 11.74
CA GLY A 558 30.72 7.60 11.15
C GLY A 558 29.44 7.11 11.80
N ILE A 559 28.31 7.29 11.11
CA ILE A 559 27.01 6.77 11.53
C ILE A 559 26.79 5.42 10.83
N GLU A 560 26.42 4.41 11.60
CA GLU A 560 26.15 3.08 11.06
C GLU A 560 24.69 2.99 10.60
N LEU A 561 24.48 2.73 9.31
CA LEU A 561 23.20 2.39 8.75
C LEU A 561 23.17 0.93 8.28
N MET A 562 21.99 0.37 8.19
CA MET A 562 21.71 -0.87 7.48
C MET A 562 21.02 -0.52 6.16
N VAL A 563 21.53 -1.05 5.07
CA VAL A 563 20.94 -0.91 3.73
C VAL A 563 20.91 -2.28 3.08
N GLY A 564 19.77 -2.69 2.61
CA GLY A 564 19.64 -4.00 1.98
C GLY A 564 18.55 -4.06 0.93
N ALA A 565 18.39 -5.24 0.35
CA ALA A 565 17.32 -5.57 -0.57
C ALA A 565 16.93 -7.03 -0.39
N LYS A 566 15.64 -7.32 -0.56
CA LYS A 566 15.12 -8.69 -0.51
C LYS A 566 14.09 -8.90 -1.61
N ARG A 567 14.19 -10.03 -2.29
CA ARG A 567 13.21 -10.45 -3.30
C ARG A 567 12.17 -11.35 -2.64
N ASP A 568 10.95 -10.82 -2.49
CA ASP A 568 9.80 -11.61 -2.08
C ASP A 568 9.28 -12.42 -3.27
N PRO A 569 9.01 -13.74 -3.10
CA PRO A 569 8.54 -14.59 -4.20
C PRO A 569 7.22 -14.14 -4.84
N GLY A 570 6.33 -13.51 -4.07
CA GLY A 570 5.03 -13.02 -4.55
C GLY A 570 5.06 -11.57 -4.97
N TRP A 571 5.57 -10.70 -4.10
CA TRP A 571 5.49 -9.25 -4.25
C TRP A 571 6.68 -8.61 -4.97
N GLY A 572 7.75 -9.38 -5.23
CA GLY A 572 8.95 -8.84 -5.88
C GLY A 572 9.93 -8.19 -4.90
N THR A 573 10.83 -7.35 -5.43
CA THR A 573 11.97 -6.83 -4.68
C THR A 573 11.64 -5.55 -3.93
N VAL A 574 12.00 -5.50 -2.63
CA VAL A 574 11.99 -4.28 -1.81
C VAL A 574 13.39 -3.94 -1.34
N LEU A 575 13.66 -2.64 -1.16
CA LEU A 575 14.85 -2.12 -0.50
C LEU A 575 14.55 -1.91 0.98
N LEU A 576 15.55 -2.12 1.84
CA LEU A 576 15.49 -1.93 3.29
C LEU A 576 16.47 -0.83 3.67
N LEU A 577 16.03 0.05 4.56
CA LEU A 577 16.83 1.17 5.05
C LEU A 577 16.55 1.39 6.54
N GLY A 578 17.58 1.40 7.37
CA GLY A 578 17.43 1.58 8.81
C GLY A 578 18.75 1.95 9.51
N LEU A 579 18.71 2.03 10.84
CA LEU A 579 19.93 2.08 11.63
C LEU A 579 20.68 0.76 11.53
N GLY A 580 22.01 0.84 11.51
CA GLY A 580 22.89 -0.30 11.48
C GLY A 580 23.38 -0.77 12.85
N GLY A 581 24.22 -1.79 12.85
CA GLY A 581 24.82 -2.35 14.05
C GLY A 581 23.80 -2.98 14.99
N ILE A 582 24.09 -2.98 16.30
CA ILE A 582 23.22 -3.57 17.34
C ILE A 582 21.86 -2.90 17.48
N TRP A 583 21.67 -1.73 16.92
CA TRP A 583 20.43 -0.96 17.02
C TRP A 583 19.30 -1.46 16.12
N VAL A 584 19.62 -2.24 15.09
CA VAL A 584 18.61 -2.84 14.18
C VAL A 584 17.63 -3.69 14.97
N GLU A 585 18.14 -4.60 15.78
CA GLU A 585 17.32 -5.53 16.56
C GLU A 585 16.62 -4.83 17.74
N ALA A 586 17.30 -3.88 18.37
CA ALA A 586 16.78 -3.19 19.56
C ALA A 586 15.64 -2.22 19.24
N LEU A 587 15.69 -1.50 18.12
CA LEU A 587 14.75 -0.43 17.81
C LEU A 587 13.74 -0.79 16.71
N GLY A 588 14.05 -1.74 15.83
CA GLY A 588 13.20 -2.16 14.72
C GLY A 588 12.84 -1.01 13.76
N ASP A 589 13.69 0.03 13.68
CA ASP A 589 13.45 1.23 12.85
C ASP A 589 13.95 1.01 11.44
N VAL A 590 13.27 0.13 10.72
CA VAL A 590 13.53 -0.19 9.31
C VAL A 590 12.37 0.30 8.46
N LYS A 591 12.69 0.93 7.34
CA LYS A 591 11.74 1.37 6.33
C LYS A 591 11.96 0.59 5.04
N LEU A 592 10.85 0.29 4.35
CA LEU A 592 10.88 -0.34 3.04
C LEU A 592 10.67 0.68 1.93
N LEU A 593 11.32 0.45 0.80
CA LEU A 593 11.22 1.23 -0.41
C LEU A 593 11.05 0.29 -1.62
N PRO A 594 10.39 0.73 -2.70
CA PRO A 594 10.36 -0.02 -3.95
C PRO A 594 11.77 -0.09 -4.55
N VAL A 595 12.04 -1.14 -5.32
CA VAL A 595 13.36 -1.40 -5.92
C VAL A 595 13.84 -0.27 -6.85
N GLY A 596 12.93 0.49 -7.44
CA GLY A 596 13.20 1.63 -8.31
C GLY A 596 13.16 3.00 -7.60
N ALA A 597 13.28 3.03 -6.26
CA ALA A 597 13.25 4.29 -5.52
C ALA A 597 14.30 5.28 -6.00
N ASP A 598 13.90 6.52 -6.23
CA ASP A 598 14.77 7.63 -6.59
C ASP A 598 15.46 8.28 -5.37
N GLU A 599 16.42 9.15 -5.61
CA GLU A 599 17.17 9.86 -4.55
C GLU A 599 16.23 10.61 -3.61
N ARG A 600 15.21 11.28 -4.11
CA ARG A 600 14.24 12.04 -3.31
C ARG A 600 13.48 11.12 -2.35
N GLN A 601 12.98 9.98 -2.83
CA GLN A 601 12.28 9.00 -1.99
C GLN A 601 13.17 8.46 -0.87
N ILE A 602 14.42 8.17 -1.20
CA ILE A 602 15.41 7.66 -0.23
C ILE A 602 15.69 8.71 0.84
N VAL A 603 15.95 9.95 0.44
CA VAL A 603 16.19 11.07 1.36
C VAL A 603 14.97 11.34 2.25
N GLU A 604 13.76 11.40 1.69
CA GLU A 604 12.52 11.53 2.45
C GLU A 604 12.35 10.37 3.47
N THR A 605 12.78 9.17 3.10
CA THR A 605 12.70 7.99 3.98
C THR A 605 13.71 8.04 5.11
N LEU A 606 14.93 8.51 4.84
CA LEU A 606 15.95 8.74 5.88
C LEU A 606 15.48 9.75 6.93
N HIS A 607 14.79 10.81 6.50
CA HIS A 607 14.20 11.79 7.41
C HIS A 607 13.03 11.25 8.27
N LYS A 608 12.41 10.15 7.87
CA LYS A 608 11.34 9.47 8.64
C LYS A 608 11.85 8.41 9.61
N LEU A 609 13.15 8.15 9.66
CA LEU A 609 13.75 7.32 10.69
C LEU A 609 13.67 8.03 12.04
N ARG A 610 13.38 7.29 13.11
CA ARG A 610 13.40 7.83 14.50
C ARG A 610 14.73 8.49 14.86
N THR A 611 15.77 8.06 14.20
CA THR A 611 17.16 8.50 14.38
C THR A 611 17.60 9.55 13.37
N ALA A 612 16.69 10.13 12.59
CA ALA A 612 16.99 11.17 11.59
C ALA A 612 17.80 12.36 12.17
N LYS A 613 17.58 12.71 13.46
CA LYS A 613 18.34 13.74 14.15
C LYS A 613 19.85 13.45 14.20
N LEU A 614 20.27 12.19 14.23
CA LEU A 614 21.69 11.81 14.16
C LEU A 614 22.26 12.13 12.79
N LEU A 615 21.49 11.89 11.73
CA LEU A 615 21.90 12.18 10.34
C LEU A 615 22.03 13.67 10.07
N ALA A 616 21.24 14.50 10.74
CA ALA A 616 21.29 15.97 10.62
C ALA A 616 22.46 16.61 11.38
N GLY A 617 23.17 15.82 12.18
CA GLY A 617 24.22 16.29 13.11
C GLY A 617 23.68 16.50 14.52
N PHE A 618 24.28 15.84 15.49
CA PHE A 618 23.85 15.87 16.88
C PHE A 618 25.02 16.12 17.84
N ARG A 619 24.84 17.00 18.85
CA ARG A 619 25.86 17.35 19.87
C ARG A 619 27.22 17.72 19.28
N GLY A 620 27.23 18.54 18.22
CA GLY A 620 28.47 19.02 17.59
C GLY A 620 29.07 18.07 16.54
N ALA A 621 28.47 16.91 16.29
CA ALA A 621 28.85 16.07 15.16
C ALA A 621 28.39 16.71 13.83
N PRO A 622 29.20 16.63 12.77
CA PRO A 622 28.79 17.16 11.46
C PRO A 622 27.61 16.36 10.87
N PRO A 623 26.80 16.95 9.99
CA PRO A 623 25.78 16.23 9.25
C PRO A 623 26.38 15.08 8.44
N ALA A 624 25.67 13.97 8.37
CA ALA A 624 26.03 12.79 7.58
C ALA A 624 25.85 13.02 6.06
N ASP A 625 26.56 12.25 5.25
CA ASP A 625 26.48 12.30 3.80
C ASP A 625 25.26 11.50 3.29
N ILE A 626 24.07 12.09 3.43
CA ILE A 626 22.80 11.49 3.02
C ILE A 626 22.76 11.20 1.50
N ALA A 627 23.38 12.05 0.68
CA ALA A 627 23.44 11.85 -0.77
C ALA A 627 24.22 10.58 -1.12
N ALA A 628 25.33 10.32 -0.43
CA ALA A 628 26.09 9.08 -0.61
C ALA A 628 25.27 7.84 -0.21
N VAL A 629 24.47 7.93 0.86
CA VAL A 629 23.53 6.83 1.22
C VAL A 629 22.53 6.60 0.10
N ALA A 630 21.93 7.64 -0.47
CA ALA A 630 20.97 7.50 -1.57
C ALA A 630 21.61 6.82 -2.79
N GLN A 631 22.87 7.16 -3.13
CA GLN A 631 23.59 6.50 -4.22
C GLN A 631 23.81 5.00 -3.96
N VAL A 632 24.16 4.61 -2.72
CA VAL A 632 24.31 3.21 -2.33
C VAL A 632 23.00 2.45 -2.46
N VAL A 633 21.89 3.01 -1.96
CA VAL A 633 20.55 2.40 -2.04
C VAL A 633 20.12 2.20 -3.49
N MET A 634 20.31 3.21 -4.35
CA MET A 634 20.01 3.12 -5.78
C MET A 634 20.89 2.08 -6.49
N ALA A 635 22.17 1.97 -6.13
CA ALA A 635 23.08 0.97 -6.70
C ALA A 635 22.64 -0.45 -6.32
N ILE A 636 22.22 -0.68 -5.06
CA ILE A 636 21.64 -1.96 -4.62
C ILE A 636 20.35 -2.26 -5.38
N GLY A 637 19.48 -1.28 -5.56
CA GLY A 637 18.27 -1.39 -6.37
C GLY A 637 18.58 -1.84 -7.81
N ARG A 638 19.59 -1.21 -8.44
CA ARG A 638 20.05 -1.58 -9.79
C ARG A 638 20.61 -3.00 -9.86
N LEU A 639 21.40 -3.44 -8.86
CA LEU A 639 21.85 -4.82 -8.75
C LEU A 639 20.68 -5.80 -8.75
N MET A 640 19.69 -5.58 -7.91
CA MET A 640 18.51 -6.46 -7.80
C MET A 640 17.64 -6.47 -9.05
N GLN A 641 17.62 -5.39 -9.84
CA GLN A 641 16.86 -5.31 -11.08
C GLN A 641 17.59 -5.97 -12.25
N THR A 642 18.92 -5.90 -12.27
CA THR A 642 19.74 -6.36 -13.43
C THR A 642 20.34 -7.75 -13.23
N VAL A 643 20.31 -8.30 -12.03
CA VAL A 643 20.84 -9.63 -11.68
C VAL A 643 19.71 -10.47 -11.08
N PRO A 644 18.97 -11.24 -11.91
CA PRO A 644 17.79 -12.00 -11.46
C PRO A 644 18.08 -13.07 -10.40
N GLU A 645 19.31 -13.59 -10.37
CA GLU A 645 19.75 -14.62 -9.43
C GLU A 645 19.86 -14.10 -7.99
N LEU A 646 20.02 -12.77 -7.81
CA LEU A 646 20.11 -12.18 -6.48
C LEU A 646 18.75 -12.22 -5.78
N THR A 647 18.73 -12.84 -4.61
CA THR A 647 17.54 -12.93 -3.74
C THR A 647 17.63 -12.01 -2.54
N GLU A 648 18.86 -11.75 -2.04
CA GLU A 648 19.08 -10.88 -0.88
C GLU A 648 20.44 -10.18 -0.96
N ILE A 649 20.45 -8.92 -0.57
CA ILE A 649 21.64 -8.10 -0.31
C ILE A 649 21.45 -7.45 1.06
N ASP A 650 22.44 -7.61 1.98
CA ASP A 650 22.49 -6.88 3.24
C ASP A 650 23.86 -6.24 3.45
N VAL A 651 23.88 -4.94 3.63
CA VAL A 651 25.04 -4.12 3.96
C VAL A 651 24.83 -3.58 5.36
N ASN A 652 25.42 -4.26 6.34
CA ASN A 652 25.27 -3.91 7.76
C ASN A 652 26.59 -4.14 8.55
N PRO A 653 27.33 -3.05 8.88
CA PRO A 653 26.94 -1.66 8.68
C PRO A 653 27.43 -1.03 7.36
N LEU A 654 26.63 -0.11 6.84
CA LEU A 654 27.08 0.95 5.95
C LEU A 654 27.57 2.12 6.83
N MET A 655 28.87 2.39 6.82
CA MET A 655 29.47 3.50 7.57
C MET A 655 29.30 4.80 6.78
N VAL A 656 28.47 5.71 7.29
CA VAL A 656 28.21 7.01 6.67
C VAL A 656 29.07 8.08 7.31
N HIS A 657 29.90 8.73 6.50
CA HIS A 657 30.83 9.77 6.95
C HIS A 657 30.18 11.15 6.94
N ALA A 658 30.95 12.18 7.34
CA ALA A 658 30.48 13.56 7.27
C ALA A 658 30.14 13.97 5.83
N LYS A 659 29.23 14.93 5.68
CA LYS A 659 28.75 15.43 4.38
C LYS A 659 29.92 15.70 3.42
N GLY A 660 29.86 15.15 2.21
CA GLY A 660 30.88 15.22 1.18
C GLY A 660 32.03 14.19 1.31
N GLN A 661 32.02 13.33 2.34
CA GLN A 661 33.05 12.30 2.54
C GLN A 661 32.60 10.89 2.13
N GLY A 662 31.33 10.73 1.73
CA GLY A 662 30.79 9.48 1.23
C GLY A 662 30.32 8.50 2.30
N ALA A 663 30.05 7.26 1.85
CA ALA A 663 29.70 6.13 2.69
C ALA A 663 30.51 4.90 2.28
N THR A 664 30.78 3.98 3.22
CA THR A 664 31.63 2.79 2.99
C THR A 664 30.89 1.54 3.52
N ALA A 665 30.70 0.54 2.67
CA ALA A 665 30.12 -0.74 3.06
C ALA A 665 31.16 -1.58 3.84
N LEU A 666 30.96 -1.77 5.12
CA LEU A 666 31.91 -2.48 5.97
C LEU A 666 31.67 -3.98 6.02
N ASP A 667 30.43 -4.42 5.82
CA ASP A 667 30.07 -5.83 5.66
C ASP A 667 29.16 -6.01 4.44
N ALA A 668 29.10 -7.22 3.89
CA ALA A 668 28.30 -7.55 2.72
C ALA A 668 27.85 -9.01 2.78
N LEU A 669 26.55 -9.23 3.00
CA LEU A 669 25.89 -10.51 2.76
C LEU A 669 25.19 -10.44 1.41
N ILE A 670 25.49 -11.36 0.52
CA ILE A 670 24.82 -11.50 -0.77
C ILE A 670 24.36 -12.95 -0.92
N VAL A 671 23.10 -13.14 -1.31
CA VAL A 671 22.51 -14.45 -1.57
C VAL A 671 22.02 -14.47 -3.03
N ALA A 672 22.46 -15.48 -3.77
CA ALA A 672 22.12 -15.68 -5.18
C ALA A 672 21.48 -17.07 -5.43
#